data_d1af8a38f1dc4ea11498928f2ccdc9de
#
_entry.id   d1af8a38f1dc4ea11498928f2ccdc9de
#
_cell.length_a   1.000
_cell.length_b   1.000
_cell.length_c   1.000
_cell.angle_alpha   90.00
_cell.angle_beta   90.00
_cell.angle_gamma   90.00
#
_symmetry.space_group_name_H-M   'P 1'
#
loop_
_entity.id
_entity.type
_entity.pdbx_description
1 polymer ?
#
loop_
_entity_poly.entity_id
_entity_poly.type
_entity_poly.pdbx_seq_one_letter_code
_entity_poly.pdbx_strand_id
1 'polypeptide(L)'
;MYLKEGCSLLLKVHKKSLPLILNNVNPSFNVDQLNGGKIPVELKESDVLKRLKYEENISNALEYFKWVANSTFFKHTPLTYKIMMEKLGQQQEMDTVQYLLQQMKLECISCSEDIFISVIDSYRRDNMAEQALKTFYRIQDFGCKPTVRIYNHLLDALLSENRFHMINPIYSNMKKDGVVPNVYTYNILLKALCKNNRVDGAMKLLVEMSNKGCSPDEVSYTTIVSSLCKFGKVKEAREVAMRFTPTVPVYNALINGLCKVYNTKEAVDLLDEMACKGVDPNVITYTTILNAFADQGNIGLSFAMLSKMFVSGCSPNIHSFTCLIKGNSLLGQWYEALHVWDGMIKEGILPNVVAYNALLHGLCLAGNMNMALSVYTAMETSGCLPNSTTYSTLIDGFAKSGDVIKASEIWNRMINHGCRPNVVVYTCMVDVLCRNFMFEQAYSLLDDMVIENCPPNTITFNTFIKGLCCSVRIEWAVMLYNQMERFGCSGNTTTYNELLDGLFKCNNLTVALQLVREMEKKNIEFNLVTYNTIASGLCHMEMLEEAVKLVAKMLVRGIRPDVLTFNILMNAYCKGGKVESAKQLLNAMSQVGLRPGFISYTCLIDGLCSWVGLEAAICCLQKMINDGIPPMISTWNVLVRHLFSKIGYGSALEYLNSILATD
;
A
#
# COMPACT_ATOMS: atom_id res chain seq x y z
N MET A 1 -4.25 40.12 -17.62
CA MET A 1 -5.07 40.43 -18.81
C MET A 1 -5.35 39.18 -19.66
N TYR A 2 -4.95 37.97 -19.21
CA TYR A 2 -5.13 36.70 -19.94
C TYR A 2 -6.20 35.74 -19.36
N LEU A 3 -7.05 36.22 -18.43
CA LEU A 3 -8.11 35.42 -17.79
C LEU A 3 -9.54 35.86 -18.13
N LYS A 4 -9.71 36.86 -19.01
CA LYS A 4 -11.07 37.33 -19.43
C LYS A 4 -11.54 36.74 -20.76
N GLU A 5 -10.66 36.15 -21.57
CA GLU A 5 -11.09 35.59 -22.88
C GLU A 5 -11.42 34.10 -22.87
N GLY A 6 -11.08 33.35 -21.81
CA GLY A 6 -11.43 31.93 -21.67
C GLY A 6 -12.91 31.66 -21.32
N CYS A 7 -13.63 32.63 -20.77
CA CYS A 7 -15.01 32.46 -20.33
C CYS A 7 -16.08 32.57 -21.43
N SER A 8 -15.74 33.12 -22.60
CA SER A 8 -16.76 33.33 -23.66
C SER A 8 -16.94 32.12 -24.60
N LEU A 9 -15.97 31.22 -24.66
CA LEU A 9 -16.02 30.01 -25.52
C LEU A 9 -16.70 28.79 -24.86
N LEU A 10 -16.76 28.71 -23.53
CA LEU A 10 -17.43 27.61 -22.82
C LEU A 10 -18.95 27.77 -22.67
N LEU A 11 -19.47 28.96 -22.95
CA LEU A 11 -20.93 29.24 -22.90
C LEU A 11 -21.69 28.81 -24.16
N LYS A 12 -20.99 28.37 -25.22
CA LYS A 12 -21.64 27.95 -26.50
C LYS A 12 -21.87 26.46 -26.66
N VAL A 13 -21.30 25.59 -25.81
CA VAL A 13 -21.39 24.13 -25.97
C VAL A 13 -22.51 23.48 -25.11
N HIS A 14 -23.03 24.16 -24.12
CA HIS A 14 -24.08 23.60 -23.22
C HIS A 14 -25.51 24.00 -23.51
N LYS A 15 -25.82 24.49 -24.69
CA LYS A 15 -27.22 24.85 -25.06
C LYS A 15 -28.04 23.73 -25.70
N LYS A 16 -27.56 22.49 -25.76
CA LYS A 16 -28.27 21.43 -26.53
C LYS A 16 -28.77 20.21 -25.72
N SER A 17 -28.69 20.19 -24.39
CA SER A 17 -29.16 19.01 -23.63
C SER A 17 -30.05 19.28 -22.40
N LEU A 18 -30.78 20.39 -22.36
CA LEU A 18 -31.57 20.78 -21.19
C LEU A 18 -33.06 21.13 -21.47
N PRO A 19 -33.79 20.36 -22.30
CA PRO A 19 -35.28 20.50 -22.21
C PRO A 19 -36.04 19.19 -21.95
N LEU A 20 -35.42 18.06 -21.54
CA LEU A 20 -36.16 16.79 -21.46
C LEU A 20 -36.56 16.31 -20.06
N ILE A 21 -36.12 17.00 -18.98
CA ILE A 21 -36.51 16.61 -17.60
C ILE A 21 -37.74 17.40 -17.07
N LEU A 22 -38.13 18.45 -17.74
CA LEU A 22 -39.20 19.34 -17.24
C LEU A 22 -40.61 19.04 -17.76
N ASN A 23 -40.84 18.13 -18.68
CA ASN A 23 -42.13 17.89 -19.30
C ASN A 23 -42.86 16.59 -18.92
N ASN A 24 -42.36 15.80 -17.97
CA ASN A 24 -43.10 14.66 -17.45
C ASN A 24 -43.45 14.88 -15.96
N VAL A 25 -44.23 15.90 -15.68
CA VAL A 25 -44.99 15.97 -14.41
C VAL A 25 -46.28 15.19 -14.62
N ASN A 26 -46.30 13.94 -14.20
CA ASN A 26 -47.56 13.22 -14.02
C ASN A 26 -48.41 13.98 -13.00
N PRO A 27 -49.65 14.37 -13.31
CA PRO A 27 -50.53 15.10 -12.41
C PRO A 27 -51.22 14.20 -11.38
N SER A 28 -50.55 13.20 -10.86
CA SER A 28 -51.10 12.27 -9.86
C SER A 28 -50.32 12.27 -8.55
N PHE A 29 -50.05 13.43 -7.99
CA PHE A 29 -49.74 13.54 -6.58
C PHE A 29 -51.06 13.62 -5.83
N ASN A 30 -51.51 12.47 -5.33
CA ASN A 30 -52.75 12.38 -4.58
C ASN A 30 -52.55 13.01 -3.19
N VAL A 31 -52.95 14.27 -3.02
CA VAL A 31 -52.89 15.05 -1.77
C VAL A 31 -53.68 14.37 -0.64
N ASP A 32 -54.54 13.42 -0.97
CA ASP A 32 -55.48 12.76 -0.04
C ASP A 32 -54.85 11.65 0.81
N GLN A 33 -53.61 11.21 0.53
CA GLN A 33 -52.93 10.16 1.33
C GLN A 33 -52.12 10.72 2.51
N LEU A 34 -52.00 12.03 2.68
CA LEU A 34 -51.16 12.66 3.70
C LEU A 34 -51.99 13.52 4.69
N ASN A 35 -52.85 12.87 5.46
CA ASN A 35 -53.72 13.41 6.51
C ASN A 35 -55.15 13.81 6.04
N GLY A 36 -56.12 13.10 6.57
CA GLY A 36 -57.51 13.40 6.37
C GLY A 36 -57.89 14.87 6.64
N GLY A 37 -58.30 15.53 5.57
CA GLY A 37 -59.20 16.67 5.64
C GLY A 37 -58.68 17.98 6.20
N LYS A 38 -58.50 18.90 5.31
CA LYS A 38 -58.36 20.36 5.36
C LYS A 38 -56.99 20.83 4.94
N ILE A 39 -56.89 21.41 3.74
CA ILE A 39 -55.78 22.26 3.30
C ILE A 39 -55.65 23.39 4.31
N PRO A 40 -54.55 23.56 5.04
CA PRO A 40 -54.38 24.69 5.93
C PRO A 40 -54.34 25.98 5.09
N VAL A 41 -55.12 26.94 5.44
CA VAL A 41 -55.24 28.24 4.78
C VAL A 41 -53.96 29.08 4.86
N GLU A 42 -53.00 28.72 5.72
CA GLU A 42 -51.68 29.32 5.83
C GLU A 42 -50.63 28.23 6.13
N LEU A 43 -49.63 28.04 5.22
CA LEU A 43 -48.45 27.23 5.47
C LEU A 43 -47.47 28.02 6.35
N LYS A 44 -47.22 27.55 7.57
CA LYS A 44 -46.21 28.14 8.44
C LYS A 44 -44.81 27.57 8.10
N GLU A 45 -43.80 28.44 8.13
CA GLU A 45 -42.39 28.06 7.88
C GLU A 45 -41.95 26.85 8.73
N SER A 46 -42.34 26.83 10.01
CA SER A 46 -42.03 25.73 10.94
C SER A 46 -42.50 24.35 10.46
N ASP A 47 -43.65 24.31 9.77
CA ASP A 47 -44.27 23.06 9.32
C ASP A 47 -43.59 22.56 8.01
N VAL A 48 -43.27 23.50 7.13
CA VAL A 48 -42.49 23.23 5.90
C VAL A 48 -41.10 22.72 6.26
N LEU A 49 -40.41 23.36 7.22
CA LEU A 49 -39.09 22.95 7.69
C LEU A 49 -39.09 21.55 8.35
N LYS A 50 -40.12 21.30 9.22
CA LYS A 50 -40.29 19.99 9.84
C LYS A 50 -40.47 18.90 8.77
N ARG A 51 -41.36 19.12 7.82
CA ARG A 51 -41.64 18.13 6.78
C ARG A 51 -40.42 17.88 5.89
N LEU A 52 -39.74 18.93 5.42
CA LEU A 52 -38.51 18.80 4.64
C LEU A 52 -37.40 18.08 5.43
N LYS A 53 -37.33 18.25 6.75
CA LYS A 53 -36.33 17.62 7.59
C LYS A 53 -36.57 16.13 7.83
N TYR A 54 -37.83 15.73 8.04
CA TYR A 54 -38.17 14.33 8.40
C TYR A 54 -38.53 13.45 7.20
N GLU A 55 -38.75 14.01 5.99
CA GLU A 55 -38.98 13.21 4.78
C GLU A 55 -37.70 12.47 4.37
N GLU A 56 -37.70 11.13 4.45
CA GLU A 56 -36.48 10.32 4.13
C GLU A 56 -36.24 10.21 2.62
N ASN A 57 -37.34 10.23 1.81
CA ASN A 57 -37.22 10.11 0.37
C ASN A 57 -36.99 11.48 -0.28
N ILE A 58 -35.83 11.64 -0.94
CA ILE A 58 -35.44 12.90 -1.58
C ILE A 58 -36.35 13.30 -2.74
N SER A 59 -36.79 12.35 -3.54
CA SER A 59 -37.71 12.65 -4.64
C SER A 59 -39.03 13.28 -4.11
N ASN A 60 -39.57 12.71 -3.03
CA ASN A 60 -40.75 13.24 -2.36
C ASN A 60 -40.49 14.61 -1.72
N ALA A 61 -39.30 14.77 -1.09
CA ALA A 61 -38.93 16.07 -0.51
C ALA A 61 -38.79 17.15 -1.59
N LEU A 62 -38.22 16.82 -2.76
CA LEU A 62 -38.06 17.74 -3.88
C LEU A 62 -39.38 18.08 -4.54
N GLU A 63 -40.29 17.11 -4.70
CA GLU A 63 -41.64 17.33 -5.21
C GLU A 63 -42.45 18.22 -4.24
N TYR A 64 -42.36 17.95 -2.95
CA TYR A 64 -42.98 18.79 -1.93
C TYR A 64 -42.41 20.22 -1.96
N PHE A 65 -41.08 20.37 -2.08
CA PHE A 65 -40.43 21.67 -2.20
C PHE A 65 -40.94 22.42 -3.43
N LYS A 66 -41.04 21.80 -4.61
CA LYS A 66 -41.58 22.39 -5.84
C LYS A 66 -43.06 22.73 -5.70
N TRP A 67 -43.84 21.87 -5.04
CA TRP A 67 -45.25 22.14 -4.79
C TRP A 67 -45.45 23.38 -3.89
N VAL A 68 -44.66 23.53 -2.84
CA VAL A 68 -44.66 24.69 -1.95
C VAL A 68 -44.27 25.96 -2.72
N ALA A 69 -43.28 25.90 -3.62
CA ALA A 69 -42.89 27.04 -4.48
C ALA A 69 -44.00 27.53 -5.39
N ASN A 70 -44.85 26.62 -5.89
CA ASN A 70 -45.98 26.94 -6.75
C ASN A 70 -47.24 27.36 -5.98
N SER A 71 -47.22 27.23 -4.64
CA SER A 71 -48.36 27.66 -3.82
C SER A 71 -48.37 29.18 -3.66
N THR A 72 -49.59 29.78 -3.71
CA THR A 72 -49.76 31.22 -3.48
C THR A 72 -49.62 31.63 -2.02
N PHE A 73 -49.49 30.65 -1.11
CA PHE A 73 -49.60 30.86 0.35
C PHE A 73 -48.25 30.88 1.07
N PHE A 74 -47.15 30.49 0.41
CA PHE A 74 -45.82 30.45 1.03
C PHE A 74 -44.72 30.75 0.01
N LYS A 75 -43.79 31.62 0.38
CA LYS A 75 -42.53 31.81 -0.36
C LYS A 75 -41.38 31.17 0.39
N HIS A 76 -40.52 30.45 -0.33
CA HIS A 76 -39.35 29.84 0.26
C HIS A 76 -38.45 30.85 0.96
N THR A 77 -37.93 30.43 2.11
CA THR A 77 -36.98 31.21 2.92
C THR A 77 -35.56 30.67 2.74
N PRO A 78 -34.53 31.41 3.10
CA PRO A 78 -33.13 30.88 3.10
C PRO A 78 -32.99 29.57 3.85
N LEU A 79 -33.74 29.33 4.92
CA LEU A 79 -33.74 28.13 5.72
C LEU A 79 -34.30 26.90 4.99
N THR A 80 -35.38 27.07 4.22
CA THR A 80 -35.97 25.98 3.43
C THR A 80 -35.04 25.56 2.31
N TYR A 81 -34.38 26.51 1.63
CA TYR A 81 -33.34 26.23 0.64
C TYR A 81 -32.14 25.50 1.26
N LYS A 82 -31.67 25.95 2.44
CA LYS A 82 -30.54 25.32 3.16
C LYS A 82 -30.81 23.85 3.43
N ILE A 83 -31.96 23.51 4.04
CA ILE A 83 -32.30 22.12 4.37
C ILE A 83 -32.40 21.26 3.10
N MET A 84 -33.00 21.80 2.04
CA MET A 84 -33.09 21.02 0.80
C MET A 84 -31.76 20.80 0.13
N MET A 85 -30.87 21.81 0.09
CA MET A 85 -29.53 21.69 -0.45
C MET A 85 -28.66 20.75 0.39
N GLU A 86 -28.78 20.75 1.73
CA GLU A 86 -28.08 19.81 2.61
C GLU A 86 -28.49 18.36 2.33
N LYS A 87 -29.78 18.10 2.15
CA LYS A 87 -30.28 16.75 1.81
C LYS A 87 -29.81 16.28 0.44
N LEU A 88 -29.93 17.13 -0.57
CA LEU A 88 -29.45 16.82 -1.93
C LEU A 88 -27.95 16.56 -1.95
N GLY A 89 -27.19 17.37 -1.21
CA GLY A 89 -25.74 17.19 -1.09
C GLY A 89 -25.33 15.92 -0.34
N GLN A 90 -26.16 15.41 0.59
CA GLN A 90 -25.92 14.11 1.24
C GLN A 90 -26.10 12.91 0.32
N GLN A 91 -26.91 13.07 -0.74
CA GLN A 91 -27.22 12.03 -1.73
C GLN A 91 -26.51 12.22 -3.07
N GLN A 92 -25.55 13.15 -3.11
CA GLN A 92 -24.71 13.42 -4.30
C GLN A 92 -25.48 13.97 -5.52
N GLU A 93 -26.67 14.55 -5.32
CA GLU A 93 -27.49 15.17 -6.37
C GLU A 93 -27.04 16.63 -6.66
N MET A 94 -25.79 16.79 -7.10
CA MET A 94 -25.15 18.10 -7.20
C MET A 94 -25.68 18.99 -8.32
N ASP A 95 -26.20 18.43 -9.41
CA ASP A 95 -26.84 19.19 -10.49
C ASP A 95 -28.11 19.87 -9.98
N THR A 96 -28.87 19.18 -9.13
CA THR A 96 -30.07 19.72 -8.50
C THR A 96 -29.76 20.83 -7.50
N VAL A 97 -28.63 20.71 -6.76
CA VAL A 97 -28.14 21.78 -5.87
C VAL A 97 -27.80 23.05 -6.66
N GLN A 98 -27.14 22.95 -7.82
CA GLN A 98 -26.82 24.07 -8.70
C GLN A 98 -28.11 24.73 -9.25
N TYR A 99 -29.08 23.91 -9.60
CA TYR A 99 -30.39 24.42 -10.04
C TYR A 99 -31.07 25.23 -8.94
N LEU A 100 -31.11 24.72 -7.70
CA LEU A 100 -31.71 25.43 -6.57
C LEU A 100 -31.00 26.76 -6.24
N LEU A 101 -29.64 26.78 -6.31
CA LEU A 101 -28.88 28.02 -6.16
C LEU A 101 -29.24 29.03 -7.23
N GLN A 102 -29.51 28.61 -8.46
CA GLN A 102 -29.88 29.49 -9.54
C GLN A 102 -31.33 30.03 -9.37
N GLN A 103 -32.23 29.17 -8.89
CA GLN A 103 -33.61 29.57 -8.53
C GLN A 103 -33.60 30.62 -7.41
N MET A 104 -32.83 30.39 -6.36
CA MET A 104 -32.68 31.30 -5.24
C MET A 104 -32.20 32.70 -5.70
N LYS A 105 -31.28 32.73 -6.71
CA LYS A 105 -30.83 33.97 -7.32
C LYS A 105 -31.95 34.68 -8.10
N LEU A 106 -32.76 33.91 -8.86
CA LEU A 106 -33.90 34.45 -9.63
C LEU A 106 -35.02 35.01 -8.74
N GLU A 107 -35.22 34.36 -7.59
CA GLU A 107 -36.20 34.79 -6.59
C GLU A 107 -35.70 35.95 -5.72
N CYS A 108 -34.49 36.46 -5.94
CA CYS A 108 -33.84 37.53 -5.17
C CYS A 108 -33.81 37.26 -3.65
N ILE A 109 -33.71 35.98 -3.26
CA ILE A 109 -33.60 35.57 -1.86
C ILE A 109 -32.15 35.78 -1.41
N SER A 110 -31.96 36.48 -0.28
CA SER A 110 -30.62 36.67 0.30
C SER A 110 -30.00 35.37 0.76
N CYS A 111 -28.85 35.03 0.23
CA CYS A 111 -28.12 33.86 0.64
C CYS A 111 -27.35 34.10 1.97
N SER A 112 -27.54 33.23 2.93
CA SER A 112 -26.71 33.23 4.15
C SER A 112 -25.39 32.51 3.91
N GLU A 113 -24.38 32.86 4.70
CA GLU A 113 -23.08 32.21 4.70
C GLU A 113 -23.19 30.66 4.84
N ASP A 114 -24.07 30.22 5.73
CA ASP A 114 -24.26 28.79 6.03
C ASP A 114 -24.72 27.97 4.83
N ILE A 115 -25.46 28.57 3.88
CA ILE A 115 -25.87 27.87 2.64
C ILE A 115 -24.65 27.57 1.77
N PHE A 116 -23.77 28.56 1.59
CA PHE A 116 -22.55 28.36 0.82
C PHE A 116 -21.62 27.36 1.46
N ILE A 117 -21.49 27.39 2.80
CA ILE A 117 -20.71 26.37 3.54
C ILE A 117 -21.28 24.97 3.28
N SER A 118 -22.61 24.80 3.40
CA SER A 118 -23.25 23.50 3.15
C SER A 118 -23.02 23.00 1.72
N VAL A 119 -23.07 23.88 0.73
CA VAL A 119 -22.83 23.54 -0.67
C VAL A 119 -21.36 23.19 -0.92
N ILE A 120 -20.41 23.97 -0.38
CA ILE A 120 -18.97 23.69 -0.48
C ILE A 120 -18.62 22.36 0.19
N ASP A 121 -19.20 22.08 1.37
CA ASP A 121 -18.99 20.81 2.08
C ASP A 121 -19.60 19.62 1.33
N SER A 122 -20.69 19.80 0.63
CA SER A 122 -21.26 18.77 -0.22
C SER A 122 -20.33 18.46 -1.39
N TYR A 123 -19.81 19.47 -2.08
CA TYR A 123 -18.78 19.27 -3.12
C TYR A 123 -17.51 18.63 -2.58
N ARG A 124 -17.09 18.96 -1.35
CA ARG A 124 -15.94 18.33 -0.71
C ARG A 124 -16.14 16.83 -0.49
N ARG A 125 -17.35 16.40 -0.09
CA ARG A 125 -17.68 14.97 0.08
C ARG A 125 -17.64 14.20 -1.23
N ASP A 126 -18.05 14.86 -2.33
CA ASP A 126 -18.09 14.25 -3.67
C ASP A 126 -16.78 14.38 -4.44
N ASN A 127 -15.72 14.91 -3.80
CA ASN A 127 -14.41 15.16 -4.42
C ASN A 127 -14.53 16.06 -5.68
N MET A 128 -15.30 17.15 -5.59
CA MET A 128 -15.53 18.12 -6.66
C MET A 128 -15.01 19.52 -6.28
N ALA A 129 -13.76 19.66 -5.88
CA ALA A 129 -13.17 20.92 -5.41
C ALA A 129 -13.21 22.04 -6.45
N GLU A 130 -13.19 21.73 -7.75
CA GLU A 130 -13.34 22.74 -8.81
C GLU A 130 -14.73 23.38 -8.82
N GLN A 131 -15.77 22.61 -8.52
CA GLN A 131 -17.14 23.13 -8.43
C GLN A 131 -17.31 23.95 -7.14
N ALA A 132 -16.71 23.51 -6.04
CA ALA A 132 -16.64 24.29 -4.81
C ALA A 132 -15.98 25.66 -5.06
N LEU A 133 -14.88 25.69 -5.82
CA LEU A 133 -14.20 26.93 -6.21
C LEU A 133 -15.06 27.83 -7.09
N LYS A 134 -15.74 27.27 -8.09
CA LYS A 134 -16.69 28.04 -8.93
C LYS A 134 -17.82 28.64 -8.10
N THR A 135 -18.35 27.87 -7.15
CA THR A 135 -19.39 28.33 -6.22
C THR A 135 -18.88 29.47 -5.35
N PHE A 136 -17.67 29.36 -4.84
CA PHE A 136 -17.02 30.42 -4.05
C PHE A 136 -16.92 31.74 -4.81
N TYR A 137 -16.47 31.75 -6.06
CA TYR A 137 -16.40 33.00 -6.85
C TYR A 137 -17.77 33.62 -7.17
N ARG A 138 -18.84 32.83 -7.11
CA ARG A 138 -20.21 33.33 -7.29
C ARG A 138 -20.85 33.91 -6.05
N ILE A 139 -20.23 33.78 -4.86
CA ILE A 139 -20.78 34.29 -3.59
C ILE A 139 -21.06 35.79 -3.65
N GLN A 140 -20.20 36.54 -4.31
CA GLN A 140 -20.38 37.99 -4.50
C GLN A 140 -21.62 38.34 -5.33
N ASP A 141 -22.02 37.47 -6.27
CA ASP A 141 -23.25 37.64 -7.08
C ASP A 141 -24.53 37.63 -6.23
N PHE A 142 -24.45 37.05 -5.03
CA PHE A 142 -25.57 36.97 -4.07
C PHE A 142 -25.47 38.04 -2.95
N GLY A 143 -24.59 39.01 -3.11
CA GLY A 143 -24.40 40.08 -2.13
C GLY A 143 -23.71 39.66 -0.82
N CYS A 144 -23.20 38.45 -0.74
CA CYS A 144 -22.47 37.94 0.43
C CYS A 144 -20.98 38.26 0.34
N LYS A 145 -20.38 38.69 1.46
CA LYS A 145 -18.91 38.83 1.56
C LYS A 145 -18.30 37.54 2.11
N PRO A 146 -17.25 37.01 1.48
CA PRO A 146 -16.58 35.83 1.99
C PRO A 146 -16.01 36.09 3.40
N THR A 147 -16.29 35.17 4.32
CA THR A 147 -15.77 35.21 5.70
C THR A 147 -14.63 34.20 5.88
N VAL A 148 -13.97 34.23 7.04
CA VAL A 148 -12.94 33.23 7.41
C VAL A 148 -13.48 31.80 7.32
N ARG A 149 -14.76 31.58 7.69
CA ARG A 149 -15.37 30.24 7.66
C ARG A 149 -15.47 29.72 6.23
N ILE A 150 -15.99 30.51 5.30
CA ILE A 150 -16.13 30.11 3.88
C ILE A 150 -14.75 29.81 3.27
N TYR A 151 -13.74 30.69 3.52
CA TYR A 151 -12.38 30.43 3.05
C TYR A 151 -11.81 29.11 3.60
N ASN A 152 -12.04 28.82 4.88
CA ASN A 152 -11.55 27.59 5.51
C ASN A 152 -12.21 26.35 4.90
N HIS A 153 -13.53 26.34 4.68
CA HIS A 153 -14.22 25.22 4.03
C HIS A 153 -13.75 24.99 2.58
N LEU A 154 -13.50 26.08 1.83
CA LEU A 154 -12.94 26.00 0.49
C LEU A 154 -11.50 25.45 0.49
N LEU A 155 -10.63 25.96 1.39
CA LEU A 155 -9.27 25.47 1.52
C LEU A 155 -9.23 23.99 1.93
N ASP A 156 -10.13 23.56 2.81
CA ASP A 156 -10.24 22.15 3.21
C ASP A 156 -10.75 21.26 2.07
N ALA A 157 -11.69 21.75 1.23
CA ALA A 157 -12.11 21.06 0.02
C ALA A 157 -10.97 20.89 -0.99
N LEU A 158 -10.15 21.92 -1.20
CA LEU A 158 -8.96 21.84 -2.06
C LEU A 158 -7.89 20.90 -1.48
N LEU A 159 -7.74 20.86 -0.16
CA LEU A 159 -6.81 19.97 0.54
C LEU A 159 -7.23 18.50 0.43
N SER A 160 -8.53 18.20 0.49
CA SER A 160 -9.05 16.82 0.40
C SER A 160 -8.72 16.19 -0.96
N GLU A 161 -8.79 16.95 -2.05
CA GLU A 161 -8.43 16.51 -3.41
C GLU A 161 -6.94 16.68 -3.77
N ASN A 162 -6.10 17.10 -2.81
CA ASN A 162 -4.66 17.37 -3.04
C ASN A 162 -4.37 18.45 -4.12
N ARG A 163 -5.28 19.42 -4.30
CA ARG A 163 -5.13 20.54 -5.26
C ARG A 163 -4.22 21.64 -4.70
N PHE A 164 -2.99 21.29 -4.29
CA PHE A 164 -2.08 22.19 -3.56
C PHE A 164 -1.74 23.47 -4.30
N HIS A 165 -1.72 23.45 -5.64
CA HIS A 165 -1.40 24.63 -6.47
C HIS A 165 -2.46 25.74 -6.34
N MET A 166 -3.70 25.42 -5.98
CA MET A 166 -4.79 26.37 -5.82
C MET A 166 -4.85 27.00 -4.42
N ILE A 167 -4.24 26.36 -3.41
CA ILE A 167 -4.32 26.79 -2.00
C ILE A 167 -3.65 28.15 -1.81
N ASN A 168 -2.43 28.36 -2.34
CA ASN A 168 -1.72 29.63 -2.21
C ASN A 168 -2.44 30.84 -2.85
N PRO A 169 -3.00 30.74 -4.09
CA PRO A 169 -3.83 31.78 -4.67
C PRO A 169 -5.02 32.17 -3.79
N ILE A 170 -5.75 31.19 -3.26
CA ILE A 170 -6.92 31.42 -2.39
C ILE A 170 -6.51 32.09 -1.07
N TYR A 171 -5.42 31.63 -0.45
CA TYR A 171 -4.88 32.28 0.74
C TYR A 171 -4.44 33.73 0.47
N SER A 172 -3.88 34.01 -0.70
CA SER A 172 -3.52 35.37 -1.12
C SER A 172 -4.77 36.24 -1.35
N ASN A 173 -5.84 35.67 -1.92
CA ASN A 173 -7.11 36.37 -2.06
C ASN A 173 -7.74 36.69 -0.71
N MET A 174 -7.70 35.75 0.25
CA MET A 174 -8.18 35.97 1.62
C MET A 174 -7.51 37.20 2.27
N LYS A 175 -6.19 37.35 2.08
CA LYS A 175 -5.44 38.53 2.58
C LYS A 175 -5.84 39.82 1.86
N LYS A 176 -6.08 39.77 0.53
CA LYS A 176 -6.50 40.93 -0.27
C LYS A 176 -7.92 41.40 0.10
N ASP A 177 -8.81 40.47 0.43
CA ASP A 177 -10.16 40.77 0.90
C ASP A 177 -10.19 41.28 2.36
N GLY A 178 -9.03 41.42 3.00
CA GLY A 178 -8.92 41.91 4.37
C GLY A 178 -9.38 40.89 5.43
N VAL A 179 -9.56 39.64 5.05
CA VAL A 179 -10.00 38.58 5.96
C VAL A 179 -8.79 38.01 6.71
N VAL A 180 -8.80 38.16 8.04
CA VAL A 180 -7.68 37.72 8.90
C VAL A 180 -7.73 36.20 9.08
N PRO A 181 -6.64 35.47 8.73
CA PRO A 181 -6.54 34.02 8.97
C PRO A 181 -6.57 33.70 10.48
N ASN A 182 -7.25 32.61 10.84
CA ASN A 182 -7.26 32.07 12.21
C ASN A 182 -6.40 30.81 12.31
N VAL A 183 -6.29 30.22 13.52
CA VAL A 183 -5.53 28.99 13.80
C VAL A 183 -5.95 27.85 12.87
N TYR A 184 -7.26 27.70 12.63
CA TYR A 184 -7.79 26.67 11.72
C TYR A 184 -7.30 26.86 10.28
N THR A 185 -7.28 28.12 9.78
CA THR A 185 -6.72 28.46 8.45
C THR A 185 -5.27 28.02 8.35
N TYR A 186 -4.45 28.38 9.35
CA TYR A 186 -3.03 28.00 9.38
C TYR A 186 -2.85 26.48 9.43
N ASN A 187 -3.66 25.77 10.21
CA ASN A 187 -3.61 24.31 10.27
C ASN A 187 -3.91 23.63 8.92
N ILE A 188 -4.85 24.16 8.13
CA ILE A 188 -5.09 23.66 6.76
C ILE A 188 -3.86 23.92 5.87
N LEU A 189 -3.29 25.12 5.93
CA LEU A 189 -2.09 25.46 5.15
C LEU A 189 -0.88 24.60 5.54
N LEU A 190 -0.66 24.36 6.84
CA LEU A 190 0.37 23.47 7.34
C LEU A 190 0.17 22.03 6.83
N LYS A 191 -1.07 21.50 6.92
CA LYS A 191 -1.41 20.18 6.37
C LYS A 191 -1.15 20.10 4.86
N ALA A 192 -1.48 21.17 4.11
CA ALA A 192 -1.26 21.23 2.66
C ALA A 192 0.23 21.21 2.32
N LEU A 193 1.06 22.00 3.01
CA LEU A 193 2.51 22.04 2.81
C LEU A 193 3.15 20.70 3.17
N CYS A 194 2.73 20.09 4.28
CA CYS A 194 3.21 18.77 4.72
C CYS A 194 2.83 17.65 3.75
N LYS A 195 1.60 17.64 3.25
CA LYS A 195 1.17 16.66 2.23
C LYS A 195 1.90 16.84 0.90
N ASN A 196 2.24 18.09 0.54
CA ASN A 196 2.99 18.41 -0.69
C ASN A 196 4.52 18.31 -0.51
N ASN A 197 4.99 17.62 0.52
CA ASN A 197 6.41 17.37 0.81
C ASN A 197 7.27 18.65 1.00
N ARG A 198 6.64 19.79 1.37
CA ARG A 198 7.31 21.09 1.58
C ARG A 198 7.42 21.42 3.08
N VAL A 199 8.10 20.58 3.84
CA VAL A 199 8.18 20.70 5.31
C VAL A 199 8.90 21.99 5.74
N ASP A 200 9.95 22.41 5.02
CA ASP A 200 10.65 23.68 5.31
C ASP A 200 9.72 24.90 5.16
N GLY A 201 8.80 24.84 4.20
CA GLY A 201 7.74 25.83 4.04
C GLY A 201 6.74 25.83 5.21
N ALA A 202 6.41 24.65 5.73
CA ALA A 202 5.54 24.50 6.89
C ALA A 202 6.20 25.07 8.16
N MET A 203 7.49 24.85 8.34
CA MET A 203 8.26 25.45 9.46
C MET A 203 8.26 26.97 9.40
N LYS A 204 8.48 27.57 8.22
CA LYS A 204 8.38 29.02 8.04
C LYS A 204 6.98 29.55 8.34
N LEU A 205 5.95 28.84 7.91
CA LEU A 205 4.56 29.21 8.16
C LEU A 205 4.20 29.13 9.65
N LEU A 206 4.74 28.18 10.40
CA LEU A 206 4.57 28.09 11.86
C LEU A 206 5.12 29.34 12.57
N VAL A 207 6.29 29.81 12.14
CA VAL A 207 6.89 31.05 12.66
C VAL A 207 6.05 32.28 12.25
N GLU A 208 5.56 32.33 10.99
CA GLU A 208 4.69 33.41 10.53
C GLU A 208 3.41 33.48 11.35
N MET A 209 2.79 32.33 11.66
CA MET A 209 1.59 32.20 12.48
C MET A 209 1.80 32.82 13.87
N SER A 210 2.90 32.48 14.54
CA SER A 210 3.26 33.02 15.85
C SER A 210 3.50 34.53 15.79
N ASN A 211 4.21 35.04 14.78
CA ASN A 211 4.52 36.46 14.60
C ASN A 211 3.26 37.32 14.34
N LYS A 212 2.19 36.70 13.79
CA LYS A 212 0.90 37.36 13.55
C LYS A 212 -0.10 37.27 14.71
N GLY A 213 0.36 36.83 15.88
CA GLY A 213 -0.46 36.72 17.07
C GLY A 213 -1.40 35.51 17.11
N CYS A 214 -1.27 34.59 16.15
CA CYS A 214 -1.96 33.30 16.18
C CYS A 214 -1.07 32.25 16.82
N SER A 215 -1.27 31.92 18.09
CA SER A 215 -0.48 30.88 18.77
C SER A 215 -0.72 29.50 18.14
N PRO A 216 0.34 28.77 17.72
CA PRO A 216 0.19 27.40 17.25
C PRO A 216 -0.44 26.50 18.31
N ASP A 217 -1.32 25.64 17.90
CA ASP A 217 -2.01 24.66 18.74
C ASP A 217 -1.39 23.25 18.60
N GLU A 218 -1.95 22.29 19.35
CA GLU A 218 -1.56 20.89 19.30
C GLU A 218 -1.62 20.31 17.87
N VAL A 219 -2.63 20.70 17.09
CA VAL A 219 -2.80 20.21 15.69
C VAL A 219 -1.69 20.75 14.79
N SER A 220 -1.26 22.02 15.00
CA SER A 220 -0.14 22.64 14.29
C SER A 220 1.15 21.84 14.50
N TYR A 221 1.50 21.58 15.76
CA TYR A 221 2.72 20.84 16.12
C TYR A 221 2.66 19.38 15.67
N THR A 222 1.56 18.68 15.94
CA THR A 222 1.38 17.27 15.54
C THR A 222 1.50 17.09 14.03
N THR A 223 0.96 18.02 13.24
CA THR A 223 1.03 18.00 11.77
C THR A 223 2.49 18.09 11.29
N ILE A 224 3.28 18.99 11.85
CA ILE A 224 4.69 19.17 11.47
C ILE A 224 5.53 18.00 11.95
N VAL A 225 5.38 17.59 13.22
CA VAL A 225 6.11 16.46 13.80
C VAL A 225 5.84 15.18 13.01
N SER A 226 4.58 14.89 12.70
CA SER A 226 4.20 13.72 11.89
C SER A 226 4.82 13.76 10.48
N SER A 227 4.89 14.96 9.89
CA SER A 227 5.48 15.14 8.56
C SER A 227 7.00 14.94 8.60
N LEU A 228 7.71 15.54 9.56
CA LEU A 228 9.16 15.34 9.74
C LEU A 228 9.49 13.88 9.98
N CYS A 229 8.73 13.19 10.82
CA CYS A 229 8.88 11.75 11.08
C CYS A 229 8.66 10.91 9.81
N LYS A 230 7.69 11.29 8.96
CA LYS A 230 7.45 10.61 7.68
C LYS A 230 8.66 10.67 6.74
N PHE A 231 9.45 11.75 6.81
CA PHE A 231 10.69 11.93 6.03
C PHE A 231 11.95 11.40 6.72
N GLY A 232 11.82 10.71 7.85
CA GLY A 232 12.95 10.17 8.60
C GLY A 232 13.74 11.23 9.40
N LYS A 233 13.28 12.49 9.43
CA LYS A 233 13.91 13.62 10.16
C LYS A 233 13.47 13.65 11.62
N VAL A 234 13.65 12.53 12.35
CA VAL A 234 13.10 12.37 13.70
C VAL A 234 13.76 13.31 14.71
N LYS A 235 15.06 13.64 14.54
CA LYS A 235 15.77 14.59 15.42
C LYS A 235 15.17 15.99 15.35
N GLU A 236 14.94 16.48 14.12
CA GLU A 236 14.27 17.77 13.90
C GLU A 236 12.85 17.78 14.45
N ALA A 237 12.13 16.65 14.30
CA ALA A 237 10.78 16.46 14.85
C ALA A 237 10.77 16.58 16.37
N ARG A 238 11.76 15.99 17.06
CA ARG A 238 11.92 16.06 18.53
C ARG A 238 12.21 17.48 18.99
N GLU A 239 13.08 18.21 18.30
CA GLU A 239 13.38 19.63 18.60
C GLU A 239 12.12 20.51 18.48
N VAL A 240 11.29 20.27 17.46
CA VAL A 240 10.02 21.00 17.30
C VAL A 240 9.05 20.65 18.41
N ALA A 241 8.93 19.36 18.76
CA ALA A 241 8.06 18.91 19.84
C ALA A 241 8.46 19.47 21.21
N MET A 242 9.76 19.71 21.46
CA MET A 242 10.24 20.30 22.72
C MET A 242 9.92 21.80 22.89
N ARG A 243 9.55 22.50 21.80
CA ARG A 243 9.12 23.91 21.88
C ARG A 243 7.72 24.10 22.45
N PHE A 244 7.02 23.02 22.67
CA PHE A 244 5.66 22.93 23.18
C PHE A 244 5.59 21.85 24.27
N THR A 245 4.63 21.91 25.21
CA THR A 245 4.38 20.80 26.12
C THR A 245 3.82 19.62 25.35
N PRO A 246 4.60 18.52 25.14
CA PRO A 246 4.14 17.45 24.26
C PRO A 246 2.91 16.76 24.82
N THR A 247 1.91 16.60 23.96
CA THR A 247 0.66 15.87 24.25
C THR A 247 0.72 14.45 23.70
N VAL A 248 -0.24 13.60 24.05
CA VAL A 248 -0.31 12.22 23.57
C VAL A 248 -0.19 12.10 22.06
N PRO A 249 -0.89 12.90 21.21
CA PRO A 249 -0.73 12.84 19.76
C PRO A 249 0.68 13.16 19.27
N VAL A 250 1.39 14.10 19.91
CA VAL A 250 2.77 14.46 19.55
C VAL A 250 3.73 13.33 19.87
N TYR A 251 3.61 12.73 21.07
CA TYR A 251 4.40 11.55 21.44
C TYR A 251 4.13 10.38 20.49
N ASN A 252 2.86 10.10 20.17
CA ASN A 252 2.50 9.05 19.23
C ASN A 252 3.09 9.28 17.83
N ALA A 253 3.15 10.53 17.37
CA ALA A 253 3.78 10.88 16.10
C ALA A 253 5.30 10.63 16.12
N LEU A 254 5.99 11.01 17.20
CA LEU A 254 7.42 10.75 17.38
C LEU A 254 7.74 9.25 17.47
N ILE A 255 7.01 8.53 18.31
CA ILE A 255 7.15 7.08 18.48
C ILE A 255 6.94 6.37 17.14
N ASN A 256 5.89 6.73 16.39
CA ASN A 256 5.65 6.16 15.06
C ASN A 256 6.79 6.49 14.08
N GLY A 257 7.35 7.70 14.17
CA GLY A 257 8.53 8.08 13.37
C GLY A 257 9.74 7.24 13.68
N LEU A 258 10.06 7.04 14.97
CA LEU A 258 11.16 6.19 15.42
C LEU A 258 10.96 4.72 15.01
N CYS A 259 9.75 4.21 15.15
CA CYS A 259 9.40 2.86 14.72
C CYS A 259 9.63 2.65 13.22
N LYS A 260 9.28 3.64 12.37
CA LYS A 260 9.49 3.56 10.91
C LYS A 260 10.96 3.56 10.49
N VAL A 261 11.83 4.19 11.25
CA VAL A 261 13.30 4.15 11.01
C VAL A 261 13.98 3.00 11.75
N TYR A 262 13.20 2.04 12.26
CA TYR A 262 13.66 0.86 12.99
C TYR A 262 14.44 1.15 14.29
N ASN A 263 14.33 2.36 14.85
CA ASN A 263 14.92 2.75 16.13
C ASN A 263 13.95 2.49 17.29
N THR A 264 13.64 1.21 17.51
CA THR A 264 12.66 0.78 18.52
C THR A 264 13.15 1.00 19.95
N LYS A 265 14.47 1.01 20.19
CA LYS A 265 15.05 1.30 21.51
C LYS A 265 14.68 2.72 21.96
N GLU A 266 14.96 3.71 21.12
CA GLU A 266 14.62 5.10 21.43
C GLU A 266 13.10 5.33 21.50
N ALA A 267 12.30 4.53 20.77
CA ALA A 267 10.84 4.57 20.89
C ALA A 267 10.34 4.11 22.27
N VAL A 268 10.98 3.10 22.86
CA VAL A 268 10.68 2.65 24.23
C VAL A 268 11.15 3.68 25.26
N ASP A 269 12.36 4.26 25.08
CA ASP A 269 12.85 5.32 25.96
C ASP A 269 11.89 6.53 25.96
N LEU A 270 11.31 6.84 24.80
CA LEU A 270 10.34 7.92 24.67
C LEU A 270 8.97 7.59 25.30
N LEU A 271 8.57 6.31 25.29
CA LEU A 271 7.40 5.84 26.03
C LEU A 271 7.58 6.05 27.55
N ASP A 272 8.78 5.74 28.07
CA ASP A 272 9.10 5.93 29.48
C ASP A 272 9.21 7.40 29.85
N GLU A 273 9.78 8.23 28.97
CA GLU A 273 9.80 9.70 29.11
C GLU A 273 8.37 10.26 29.19
N MET A 274 7.46 9.79 28.31
CA MET A 274 6.05 10.20 28.28
C MET A 274 5.37 9.93 29.63
N ALA A 275 5.54 8.73 30.18
CA ALA A 275 4.98 8.34 31.45
C ALA A 275 5.59 9.16 32.63
N CYS A 276 6.92 9.40 32.62
CA CYS A 276 7.59 10.20 33.63
C CYS A 276 7.12 11.66 33.65
N LYS A 277 6.69 12.21 32.51
CA LYS A 277 6.14 13.57 32.40
C LYS A 277 4.65 13.67 32.76
N GLY A 278 4.05 12.58 33.21
CA GLY A 278 2.62 12.54 33.58
C GLY A 278 1.67 12.56 32.35
N VAL A 279 2.18 12.19 31.17
CA VAL A 279 1.37 12.02 29.96
C VAL A 279 1.10 10.53 29.79
N ASP A 280 -0.09 10.07 30.09
CA ASP A 280 -0.41 8.64 30.06
C ASP A 280 -0.42 8.06 28.65
N PRO A 281 0.40 7.02 28.38
CA PRO A 281 0.35 6.30 27.10
C PRO A 281 -1.02 5.66 26.87
N ASN A 282 -1.50 5.71 25.64
CA ASN A 282 -2.79 5.12 25.28
C ASN A 282 -2.60 3.85 24.42
N VAL A 283 -3.71 3.20 24.05
CA VAL A 283 -3.72 2.00 23.20
C VAL A 283 -2.94 2.20 21.90
N ILE A 284 -3.02 3.40 21.30
CA ILE A 284 -2.31 3.70 20.04
C ILE A 284 -0.80 3.71 20.27
N THR A 285 -0.34 4.29 21.39
CA THR A 285 1.09 4.35 21.76
C THR A 285 1.67 2.94 21.85
N TYR A 286 1.05 2.08 22.66
CA TYR A 286 1.50 0.70 22.87
C TYR A 286 1.43 -0.12 21.59
N THR A 287 0.31 -0.03 20.85
CA THR A 287 0.13 -0.79 19.60
C THR A 287 1.12 -0.40 18.53
N THR A 288 1.53 0.88 18.45
CA THR A 288 2.55 1.35 17.51
C THR A 288 3.90 0.69 17.77
N ILE A 289 4.34 0.63 19.02
CA ILE A 289 5.62 0.01 19.41
C ILE A 289 5.54 -1.52 19.23
N LEU A 290 4.41 -2.12 19.66
CA LEU A 290 4.15 -3.55 19.52
C LEU A 290 4.24 -3.99 18.05
N ASN A 291 3.59 -3.23 17.13
CA ASN A 291 3.67 -3.50 15.70
C ASN A 291 5.09 -3.37 15.16
N ALA A 292 5.86 -2.38 15.61
CA ALA A 292 7.24 -2.20 15.18
C ALA A 292 8.15 -3.36 15.59
N PHE A 293 7.98 -3.90 16.80
CA PHE A 293 8.69 -5.10 17.24
C PHE A 293 8.28 -6.34 16.45
N ALA A 294 6.97 -6.49 16.17
CA ALA A 294 6.45 -7.57 15.37
C ALA A 294 6.98 -7.54 13.93
N ASP A 295 7.04 -6.36 13.30
CA ASP A 295 7.59 -6.16 11.95
C ASP A 295 9.11 -6.43 11.89
N GLN A 296 9.85 -6.27 13.00
CA GLN A 296 11.26 -6.63 13.13
C GLN A 296 11.50 -8.10 13.47
N GLY A 297 10.46 -8.89 13.67
CA GLY A 297 10.56 -10.28 14.10
C GLY A 297 10.88 -10.46 15.58
N ASN A 298 10.90 -9.39 16.39
CA ASN A 298 11.17 -9.44 17.83
C ASN A 298 9.92 -9.74 18.64
N ILE A 299 9.34 -10.92 18.42
CA ILE A 299 8.04 -11.28 19.02
C ILE A 299 8.08 -11.30 20.55
N GLY A 300 9.21 -11.70 21.16
CA GLY A 300 9.36 -11.65 22.61
C GLY A 300 9.18 -10.24 23.19
N LEU A 301 9.76 -9.22 22.52
CA LEU A 301 9.56 -7.82 22.92
C LEU A 301 8.14 -7.32 22.64
N SER A 302 7.48 -7.84 21.61
CA SER A 302 6.07 -7.54 21.36
C SER A 302 5.18 -8.05 22.50
N PHE A 303 5.39 -9.28 22.98
CA PHE A 303 4.68 -9.81 24.16
C PHE A 303 4.99 -9.04 25.44
N ALA A 304 6.26 -8.65 25.65
CA ALA A 304 6.63 -7.82 26.80
C ALA A 304 5.91 -6.46 26.77
N MET A 305 5.75 -5.86 25.57
CA MET A 305 5.00 -4.62 25.41
C MET A 305 3.50 -4.80 25.64
N LEU A 306 2.91 -5.93 25.20
CA LEU A 306 1.52 -6.28 25.51
C LEU A 306 1.33 -6.43 27.02
N SER A 307 2.25 -7.12 27.71
CA SER A 307 2.21 -7.25 29.17
C SER A 307 2.31 -5.90 29.89
N LYS A 308 3.20 -5.01 29.41
CA LYS A 308 3.33 -3.64 29.94
C LYS A 308 2.04 -2.84 29.75
N MET A 309 1.35 -3.03 28.62
CA MET A 309 0.05 -2.41 28.35
C MET A 309 -1.00 -2.85 29.38
N PHE A 310 -1.10 -4.13 29.70
CA PHE A 310 -2.01 -4.65 30.74
C PHE A 310 -1.68 -4.07 32.13
N VAL A 311 -0.39 -4.08 32.51
CA VAL A 311 0.06 -3.55 33.82
C VAL A 311 -0.25 -2.06 33.94
N SER A 312 -0.21 -1.29 32.86
CA SER A 312 -0.57 0.13 32.83
C SER A 312 -2.09 0.37 32.84
N GLY A 313 -2.92 -0.66 32.97
CA GLY A 313 -4.39 -0.53 32.94
C GLY A 313 -4.97 -0.20 31.56
N CYS A 314 -4.15 -0.30 30.50
CA CYS A 314 -4.58 -0.03 29.14
C CYS A 314 -5.03 -1.33 28.47
N SER A 315 -6.33 -1.52 28.25
CA SER A 315 -6.86 -2.74 27.63
C SER A 315 -6.45 -2.87 26.17
N PRO A 316 -5.86 -4.00 25.77
CA PRO A 316 -5.56 -4.26 24.36
C PRO A 316 -6.83 -4.27 23.51
N ASN A 317 -6.69 -3.86 22.27
CA ASN A 317 -7.76 -3.90 21.29
C ASN A 317 -7.44 -4.91 20.18
N ILE A 318 -8.36 -5.06 19.23
CA ILE A 318 -8.21 -5.95 18.08
C ILE A 318 -6.92 -5.67 17.29
N HIS A 319 -6.47 -4.41 17.19
CA HIS A 319 -5.23 -4.07 16.48
C HIS A 319 -4.00 -4.61 17.22
N SER A 320 -3.97 -4.55 18.55
CA SER A 320 -2.85 -5.09 19.36
C SER A 320 -2.66 -6.59 19.11
N PHE A 321 -3.76 -7.37 19.13
CA PHE A 321 -3.71 -8.80 18.85
C PHE A 321 -3.39 -9.09 17.37
N THR A 322 -3.96 -8.33 16.43
CA THR A 322 -3.68 -8.51 15.00
C THR A 322 -2.21 -8.30 14.65
N CYS A 323 -1.53 -7.33 15.29
CA CYS A 323 -0.09 -7.12 15.12
C CYS A 323 0.74 -8.35 15.56
N LEU A 324 0.38 -8.97 16.70
CA LEU A 324 1.05 -10.18 17.19
C LEU A 324 0.77 -11.38 16.29
N ILE A 325 -0.46 -11.57 15.83
CA ILE A 325 -0.82 -12.63 14.88
C ILE A 325 0.01 -12.46 13.59
N LYS A 326 0.05 -11.23 13.03
CA LYS A 326 0.84 -10.91 11.84
C LYS A 326 2.33 -11.19 12.04
N GLY A 327 2.90 -10.75 13.17
CA GLY A 327 4.32 -10.94 13.46
C GLY A 327 4.71 -12.42 13.57
N ASN A 328 3.95 -13.23 14.31
CA ASN A 328 4.15 -14.66 14.40
C ASN A 328 3.98 -15.35 13.02
N SER A 329 2.99 -14.91 12.25
CA SER A 329 2.72 -15.42 10.90
C SER A 329 3.90 -15.19 9.94
N LEU A 330 4.50 -13.99 9.99
CA LEU A 330 5.67 -13.66 9.14
C LEU A 330 6.92 -14.48 9.49
N LEU A 331 7.06 -14.93 10.74
CA LEU A 331 8.14 -15.81 11.18
C LEU A 331 7.85 -17.29 10.93
N GLY A 332 6.71 -17.64 10.35
CA GLY A 332 6.25 -19.01 10.15
C GLY A 332 5.81 -19.72 11.44
N GLN A 333 5.68 -19.00 12.55
CA GLN A 333 5.23 -19.49 13.85
C GLN A 333 3.69 -19.52 13.92
N TRP A 334 3.06 -20.27 13.02
CA TRP A 334 1.61 -20.31 12.88
C TRP A 334 0.90 -20.85 14.13
N TYR A 335 1.55 -21.72 14.90
CA TYR A 335 1.00 -22.27 16.13
C TYR A 335 0.87 -21.20 17.21
N GLU A 336 1.91 -20.38 17.39
CA GLU A 336 1.88 -19.23 18.33
C GLU A 336 0.85 -18.18 17.87
N ALA A 337 0.69 -17.99 16.56
CA ALA A 337 -0.35 -17.11 16.01
C ALA A 337 -1.77 -17.59 16.41
N LEU A 338 -2.02 -18.91 16.41
CA LEU A 338 -3.28 -19.49 16.88
C LEU A 338 -3.46 -19.31 18.41
N HIS A 339 -2.41 -19.44 19.20
CA HIS A 339 -2.49 -19.16 20.63
C HIS A 339 -2.88 -17.70 20.92
N VAL A 340 -2.29 -16.76 20.18
CA VAL A 340 -2.66 -15.33 20.28
C VAL A 340 -4.11 -15.12 19.86
N TRP A 341 -4.57 -15.81 18.83
CA TRP A 341 -5.96 -15.79 18.36
C TRP A 341 -6.93 -16.27 19.43
N ASP A 342 -6.65 -17.42 20.04
CA ASP A 342 -7.48 -17.97 21.13
C ASP A 342 -7.49 -17.03 22.35
N GLY A 343 -6.35 -16.40 22.64
CA GLY A 343 -6.25 -15.36 23.68
C GLY A 343 -7.17 -14.17 23.40
N MET A 344 -7.18 -13.68 22.16
CA MET A 344 -8.05 -12.57 21.73
C MET A 344 -9.54 -12.91 21.93
N ILE A 345 -9.95 -14.13 21.58
CA ILE A 345 -11.35 -14.58 21.74
C ILE A 345 -11.70 -14.73 23.23
N LYS A 346 -10.79 -15.24 24.07
CA LYS A 346 -10.99 -15.37 25.53
C LYS A 346 -11.17 -14.00 26.21
N GLU A 347 -10.49 -12.97 25.72
CA GLU A 347 -10.68 -11.59 26.18
C GLU A 347 -11.98 -10.95 25.65
N GLY A 348 -12.82 -11.70 24.91
CA GLY A 348 -14.08 -11.23 24.35
C GLY A 348 -13.95 -10.29 23.15
N ILE A 349 -12.77 -10.21 22.53
CA ILE A 349 -12.52 -9.36 21.37
C ILE A 349 -12.87 -10.15 20.11
N LEU A 350 -13.91 -9.71 19.40
CA LEU A 350 -14.36 -10.35 18.17
C LEU A 350 -13.39 -10.05 17.01
N PRO A 351 -12.93 -11.08 16.28
CA PRO A 351 -12.08 -10.91 15.13
C PRO A 351 -12.77 -10.14 13.99
N ASN A 352 -12.01 -9.30 13.31
CA ASN A 352 -12.44 -8.63 12.08
C ASN A 352 -11.74 -9.23 10.84
N VAL A 353 -12.10 -8.75 9.65
CA VAL A 353 -11.51 -9.20 8.37
C VAL A 353 -9.98 -9.11 8.37
N VAL A 354 -9.40 -8.08 9.02
CA VAL A 354 -7.93 -7.88 9.05
C VAL A 354 -7.25 -8.94 9.89
N ALA A 355 -7.83 -9.30 11.05
CA ALA A 355 -7.31 -10.34 11.93
C ALA A 355 -7.39 -11.73 11.25
N TYR A 356 -8.54 -12.04 10.62
CA TYR A 356 -8.68 -13.25 9.82
C TYR A 356 -7.64 -13.33 8.70
N ASN A 357 -7.46 -12.26 7.93
CA ASN A 357 -6.47 -12.22 6.84
C ASN A 357 -5.04 -12.39 7.33
N ALA A 358 -4.68 -11.83 8.49
CA ALA A 358 -3.36 -12.00 9.08
C ALA A 358 -3.09 -13.47 9.46
N LEU A 359 -4.08 -14.14 10.05
CA LEU A 359 -3.97 -15.55 10.41
C LEU A 359 -3.93 -16.46 9.17
N LEU A 360 -4.82 -16.23 8.20
CA LEU A 360 -4.84 -16.94 6.92
C LEU A 360 -3.51 -16.84 6.18
N HIS A 361 -2.93 -15.62 6.13
CA HIS A 361 -1.63 -15.41 5.51
C HIS A 361 -0.52 -16.24 6.17
N GLY A 362 -0.49 -16.30 7.51
CA GLY A 362 0.48 -17.12 8.24
C GLY A 362 0.32 -18.61 7.98
N LEU A 363 -0.91 -19.11 7.96
CA LEU A 363 -1.21 -20.52 7.67
C LEU A 363 -0.85 -20.90 6.22
N CYS A 364 -1.11 -20.00 5.26
CA CYS A 364 -0.74 -20.20 3.85
C CYS A 364 0.80 -20.19 3.67
N LEU A 365 1.53 -19.29 4.36
CA LEU A 365 2.99 -19.28 4.33
C LEU A 365 3.59 -20.55 4.93
N ALA A 366 3.00 -21.10 5.97
CA ALA A 366 3.41 -22.35 6.59
C ALA A 366 3.00 -23.61 5.78
N GLY A 367 2.27 -23.43 4.67
CA GLY A 367 1.75 -24.53 3.86
C GLY A 367 0.59 -25.30 4.50
N ASN A 368 0.01 -24.79 5.59
CA ASN A 368 -1.04 -25.46 6.33
C ASN A 368 -2.43 -25.12 5.78
N MET A 369 -2.67 -25.54 4.52
CA MET A 369 -3.86 -25.14 3.76
C MET A 369 -5.18 -25.71 4.33
N ASN A 370 -5.15 -26.87 4.99
CA ASN A 370 -6.35 -27.45 5.60
C ASN A 370 -6.85 -26.57 6.78
N MET A 371 -5.91 -26.09 7.60
CA MET A 371 -6.25 -25.17 8.69
C MET A 371 -6.69 -23.80 8.16
N ALA A 372 -6.06 -23.31 7.08
CA ALA A 372 -6.47 -22.06 6.42
C ALA A 372 -7.93 -22.15 5.92
N LEU A 373 -8.35 -23.27 5.34
CA LEU A 373 -9.74 -23.49 4.96
C LEU A 373 -10.70 -23.54 6.16
N SER A 374 -10.28 -24.14 7.27
CA SER A 374 -11.09 -24.17 8.50
C SER A 374 -11.29 -22.75 9.07
N VAL A 375 -10.25 -21.92 9.06
CA VAL A 375 -10.32 -20.51 9.48
C VAL A 375 -11.19 -19.69 8.52
N TYR A 376 -11.10 -19.96 7.20
CA TYR A 376 -11.95 -19.32 6.20
C TYR A 376 -13.44 -19.67 6.42
N THR A 377 -13.77 -20.94 6.66
CA THR A 377 -15.16 -21.34 6.97
C THR A 377 -15.65 -20.74 8.28
N ALA A 378 -14.77 -20.62 9.30
CA ALA A 378 -15.10 -19.95 10.55
C ALA A 378 -15.38 -18.45 10.34
N MET A 379 -14.65 -17.79 9.43
CA MET A 379 -14.88 -16.41 9.04
C MET A 379 -16.29 -16.22 8.44
N GLU A 380 -16.68 -17.09 7.50
CA GLU A 380 -18.02 -17.05 6.89
C GLU A 380 -19.13 -17.30 7.91
N THR A 381 -18.98 -18.30 8.76
CA THR A 381 -19.98 -18.65 9.80
C THR A 381 -20.12 -17.59 10.88
N SER A 382 -19.06 -16.82 11.17
CA SER A 382 -19.11 -15.69 12.09
C SER A 382 -19.77 -14.43 11.50
N GLY A 383 -20.20 -14.46 10.23
CA GLY A 383 -20.77 -13.31 9.53
C GLY A 383 -19.75 -12.27 9.09
N CYS A 384 -18.45 -12.59 9.19
CA CYS A 384 -17.38 -11.71 8.73
C CYS A 384 -17.14 -11.97 7.23
N LEU A 385 -17.62 -11.07 6.38
CA LEU A 385 -17.56 -11.24 4.92
C LEU A 385 -16.11 -11.21 4.40
N PRO A 386 -15.66 -12.26 3.66
CA PRO A 386 -14.37 -12.26 2.99
C PRO A 386 -14.25 -11.13 1.96
N ASN A 387 -13.06 -10.56 1.82
CA ASN A 387 -12.76 -9.52 0.84
C ASN A 387 -11.71 -10.00 -0.19
N SER A 388 -11.38 -9.13 -1.17
CA SER A 388 -10.38 -9.45 -2.20
C SER A 388 -9.03 -9.89 -1.62
N THR A 389 -8.63 -9.36 -0.45
CA THR A 389 -7.38 -9.79 0.23
C THR A 389 -7.50 -11.21 0.77
N THR A 390 -8.65 -11.58 1.33
CA THR A 390 -8.91 -12.96 1.81
C THR A 390 -8.75 -13.96 0.67
N TYR A 391 -9.41 -13.67 -0.45
CA TYR A 391 -9.38 -14.55 -1.63
C TYR A 391 -7.99 -14.62 -2.25
N SER A 392 -7.29 -13.48 -2.43
CA SER A 392 -5.93 -13.48 -2.98
C SER A 392 -4.94 -14.26 -2.09
N THR A 393 -5.07 -14.16 -0.77
CA THR A 393 -4.23 -14.90 0.19
C THR A 393 -4.43 -16.42 0.07
N LEU A 394 -5.68 -16.88 -0.02
CA LEU A 394 -5.99 -18.30 -0.19
C LEU A 394 -5.54 -18.83 -1.55
N ILE A 395 -5.80 -18.10 -2.63
CA ILE A 395 -5.39 -18.48 -3.99
C ILE A 395 -3.86 -18.56 -4.07
N ASP A 396 -3.12 -17.59 -3.51
CA ASP A 396 -1.65 -17.60 -3.45
C ASP A 396 -1.12 -18.79 -2.62
N GLY A 397 -1.80 -19.13 -1.52
CA GLY A 397 -1.48 -20.32 -0.72
C GLY A 397 -1.64 -21.61 -1.53
N PHE A 398 -2.75 -21.74 -2.26
CA PHE A 398 -2.98 -22.90 -3.15
C PHE A 398 -2.05 -22.91 -4.35
N ALA A 399 -1.63 -21.74 -4.88
CA ALA A 399 -0.59 -21.64 -5.89
C ALA A 399 0.73 -22.28 -5.42
N LYS A 400 1.14 -21.95 -4.20
CA LYS A 400 2.39 -22.48 -3.60
C LYS A 400 2.31 -23.97 -3.28
N SER A 401 1.13 -24.49 -2.93
CA SER A 401 0.90 -25.92 -2.70
C SER A 401 0.64 -26.73 -3.98
N GLY A 402 0.47 -26.06 -5.13
CA GLY A 402 0.22 -26.71 -6.43
C GLY A 402 -1.21 -27.23 -6.64
N ASP A 403 -2.16 -26.83 -5.78
CA ASP A 403 -3.55 -27.30 -5.83
C ASP A 403 -4.44 -26.35 -6.66
N VAL A 404 -4.46 -26.56 -7.98
CA VAL A 404 -5.26 -25.76 -8.92
C VAL A 404 -6.76 -25.90 -8.66
N ILE A 405 -7.19 -27.10 -8.27
CA ILE A 405 -8.63 -27.40 -8.11
C ILE A 405 -9.21 -26.54 -7.01
N LYS A 406 -8.56 -26.54 -5.84
CA LYS A 406 -9.00 -25.71 -4.71
C LYS A 406 -8.84 -24.22 -4.97
N ALA A 407 -7.78 -23.80 -5.68
CA ALA A 407 -7.65 -22.40 -6.11
C ALA A 407 -8.84 -21.97 -6.98
N SER A 408 -9.26 -22.81 -7.94
CA SER A 408 -10.43 -22.54 -8.79
C SER A 408 -11.75 -22.56 -8.02
N GLU A 409 -11.89 -23.43 -7.01
CA GLU A 409 -13.06 -23.43 -6.11
C GLU A 409 -13.16 -22.12 -5.32
N ILE A 410 -12.06 -21.63 -4.77
CA ILE A 410 -12.02 -20.34 -4.05
C ILE A 410 -12.32 -19.18 -4.97
N TRP A 411 -11.81 -19.19 -6.21
CA TRP A 411 -12.15 -18.21 -7.24
C TRP A 411 -13.65 -18.19 -7.53
N ASN A 412 -14.26 -19.36 -7.75
CA ASN A 412 -15.69 -19.45 -8.01
C ASN A 412 -16.53 -18.98 -6.83
N ARG A 413 -16.12 -19.29 -5.58
CA ARG A 413 -16.78 -18.76 -4.37
C ARG A 413 -16.72 -17.24 -4.31
N MET A 414 -15.58 -16.64 -4.65
CA MET A 414 -15.42 -15.19 -4.71
C MET A 414 -16.45 -14.56 -5.65
N ILE A 415 -16.59 -15.11 -6.87
CA ILE A 415 -17.56 -14.61 -7.84
C ILE A 415 -19.00 -14.78 -7.35
N ASN A 416 -19.33 -15.95 -6.78
CA ASN A 416 -20.67 -16.24 -6.24
C ASN A 416 -21.05 -15.33 -5.08
N HIS A 417 -20.09 -14.88 -4.28
CA HIS A 417 -20.32 -13.89 -3.20
C HIS A 417 -20.39 -12.44 -3.74
N GLY A 418 -20.36 -12.23 -5.05
CA GLY A 418 -20.42 -10.90 -5.67
C GLY A 418 -19.18 -10.05 -5.45
N CYS A 419 -18.07 -10.65 -4.98
CA CYS A 419 -16.81 -9.95 -4.82
C CYS A 419 -16.06 -9.93 -6.15
N ARG A 420 -15.94 -8.76 -6.79
CA ARG A 420 -15.23 -8.64 -8.07
C ARG A 420 -13.72 -8.85 -7.87
N PRO A 421 -13.08 -9.70 -8.71
CA PRO A 421 -11.64 -9.86 -8.69
C PRO A 421 -10.93 -8.53 -9.02
N ASN A 422 -9.89 -8.22 -8.27
CA ASN A 422 -8.99 -7.11 -8.57
C ASN A 422 -7.70 -7.62 -9.23
N VAL A 423 -6.82 -6.72 -9.67
CA VAL A 423 -5.55 -7.06 -10.33
C VAL A 423 -4.71 -8.06 -9.52
N VAL A 424 -4.75 -7.99 -8.18
CA VAL A 424 -3.97 -8.88 -7.30
C VAL A 424 -4.51 -10.31 -7.39
N VAL A 425 -5.84 -10.49 -7.28
CA VAL A 425 -6.46 -11.83 -7.36
C VAL A 425 -6.22 -12.48 -8.72
N TYR A 426 -6.37 -11.71 -9.80
CA TYR A 426 -6.03 -12.17 -11.15
C TYR A 426 -4.57 -12.59 -11.26
N THR A 427 -3.65 -11.79 -10.72
CA THR A 427 -2.21 -12.11 -10.74
C THR A 427 -1.91 -13.40 -9.97
N CYS A 428 -2.52 -13.61 -8.80
CA CYS A 428 -2.40 -14.87 -8.05
C CYS A 428 -2.91 -16.06 -8.88
N MET A 429 -4.05 -15.91 -9.59
CA MET A 429 -4.58 -16.99 -10.42
C MET A 429 -3.69 -17.27 -11.64
N VAL A 430 -3.11 -16.25 -12.26
CA VAL A 430 -2.07 -16.40 -13.30
C VAL A 430 -0.88 -17.21 -12.76
N ASP A 431 -0.40 -16.94 -11.53
CA ASP A 431 0.69 -17.73 -10.91
C ASP A 431 0.29 -19.19 -10.69
N VAL A 432 -0.95 -19.45 -10.20
CA VAL A 432 -1.50 -20.82 -10.07
C VAL A 432 -1.43 -21.57 -11.40
N LEU A 433 -1.98 -20.97 -12.45
CA LEU A 433 -2.06 -21.58 -13.78
C LEU A 433 -0.66 -21.82 -14.37
N CYS A 434 0.24 -20.86 -14.22
CA CYS A 434 1.63 -20.97 -14.69
C CYS A 434 2.39 -22.10 -14.00
N ARG A 435 2.27 -22.24 -12.67
CA ARG A 435 2.91 -23.32 -11.90
C ARG A 435 2.40 -24.70 -12.30
N ASN A 436 1.19 -24.79 -12.80
CA ASN A 436 0.58 -26.03 -13.26
C ASN A 436 0.61 -26.19 -14.78
N PHE A 437 1.45 -25.42 -15.49
CA PHE A 437 1.67 -25.48 -16.94
C PHE A 437 0.43 -25.21 -17.80
N MET A 438 -0.60 -24.55 -17.24
CA MET A 438 -1.88 -24.22 -17.92
C MET A 438 -1.80 -22.84 -18.59
N PHE A 439 -0.84 -22.65 -19.50
CA PHE A 439 -0.51 -21.33 -20.06
C PHE A 439 -1.59 -20.74 -20.96
N GLU A 440 -2.35 -21.57 -21.69
CA GLU A 440 -3.45 -21.10 -22.54
C GLU A 440 -4.57 -20.46 -21.71
N GLN A 441 -4.87 -21.07 -20.56
CA GLN A 441 -5.86 -20.53 -19.62
C GLN A 441 -5.33 -19.26 -18.92
N ALA A 442 -4.03 -19.22 -18.59
CA ALA A 442 -3.42 -18.01 -18.06
C ALA A 442 -3.47 -16.84 -19.06
N TYR A 443 -3.35 -17.14 -20.35
CA TYR A 443 -3.46 -16.14 -21.40
C TYR A 443 -4.90 -15.64 -21.58
N SER A 444 -5.89 -16.54 -21.61
CA SER A 444 -7.31 -16.15 -21.67
C SER A 444 -7.72 -15.29 -20.48
N LEU A 445 -7.11 -15.53 -19.30
CA LEU A 445 -7.38 -14.74 -18.09
C LEU A 445 -6.90 -13.27 -18.23
N LEU A 446 -5.84 -13.00 -19.04
CA LEU A 446 -5.43 -11.61 -19.34
C LEU A 446 -6.48 -10.89 -20.21
N ASP A 447 -7.12 -11.59 -21.12
CA ASP A 447 -8.19 -11.01 -21.94
C ASP A 447 -9.44 -10.74 -21.07
N ASP A 448 -9.78 -11.64 -20.16
CA ASP A 448 -10.86 -11.46 -19.19
C ASP A 448 -10.62 -10.23 -18.29
N MET A 449 -9.37 -9.99 -17.87
CA MET A 449 -9.01 -8.79 -17.09
C MET A 449 -9.36 -7.50 -17.83
N VAL A 450 -9.14 -7.47 -19.15
CA VAL A 450 -9.46 -6.28 -19.96
C VAL A 450 -10.97 -6.10 -20.12
N ILE A 451 -11.70 -7.19 -20.34
CA ILE A 451 -13.17 -7.19 -20.48
C ILE A 451 -13.83 -6.66 -19.20
N GLU A 452 -13.33 -7.08 -18.04
CA GLU A 452 -13.84 -6.68 -16.72
C GLU A 452 -13.34 -5.29 -16.24
N ASN A 453 -12.74 -4.48 -17.13
CA ASN A 453 -12.16 -3.16 -16.81
C ASN A 453 -11.11 -3.18 -15.67
N CYS A 454 -10.37 -4.28 -15.56
CA CYS A 454 -9.30 -4.49 -14.59
C CYS A 454 -7.97 -4.79 -15.34
N PRO A 455 -7.39 -3.84 -16.11
CA PRO A 455 -6.29 -4.12 -17.01
C PRO A 455 -5.07 -4.70 -16.28
N PRO A 456 -4.36 -5.68 -16.90
CA PRO A 456 -3.13 -6.23 -16.36
C PRO A 456 -2.09 -5.14 -16.12
N ASN A 457 -1.32 -5.27 -15.06
CA ASN A 457 -0.19 -4.38 -14.76
C ASN A 457 1.16 -5.08 -14.99
N THR A 458 2.27 -4.35 -14.82
CA THR A 458 3.63 -4.89 -14.97
C THR A 458 3.88 -6.11 -14.08
N ILE A 459 3.26 -6.19 -12.88
CA ILE A 459 3.43 -7.33 -11.97
C ILE A 459 2.76 -8.58 -12.55
N THR A 460 1.54 -8.44 -13.10
CA THR A 460 0.82 -9.55 -13.74
C THR A 460 1.64 -10.14 -14.90
N PHE A 461 2.17 -9.26 -15.78
CA PHE A 461 3.02 -9.69 -16.88
C PHE A 461 4.31 -10.36 -16.38
N ASN A 462 4.99 -9.79 -15.38
CA ASN A 462 6.20 -10.39 -14.82
C ASN A 462 5.95 -11.78 -14.23
N THR A 463 4.83 -11.96 -13.53
CA THR A 463 4.42 -13.27 -13.00
C THR A 463 4.25 -14.30 -14.12
N PHE A 464 3.60 -13.92 -15.21
CA PHE A 464 3.40 -14.82 -16.35
C PHE A 464 4.71 -15.10 -17.09
N ILE A 465 5.51 -14.06 -17.38
CA ILE A 465 6.84 -14.21 -18.02
C ILE A 465 7.72 -15.14 -17.18
N LYS A 466 7.76 -14.97 -15.86
CA LYS A 466 8.49 -15.84 -14.96
C LYS A 466 8.03 -17.30 -15.07
N GLY A 467 6.72 -17.54 -15.06
CA GLY A 467 6.16 -18.87 -15.22
C GLY A 467 6.57 -19.53 -16.55
N LEU A 468 6.53 -18.78 -17.64
CA LEU A 468 6.96 -19.25 -18.97
C LEU A 468 8.48 -19.52 -19.02
N CYS A 469 9.29 -18.66 -18.44
CA CYS A 469 10.75 -18.84 -18.34
C CYS A 469 11.13 -20.06 -17.49
N CYS A 470 10.48 -20.29 -16.37
CA CYS A 470 10.68 -21.48 -15.54
C CYS A 470 10.34 -22.79 -16.27
N SER A 471 9.40 -22.73 -17.22
CA SER A 471 8.94 -23.88 -18.02
C SER A 471 9.67 -24.02 -19.36
N VAL A 472 10.76 -23.25 -19.57
CA VAL A 472 11.59 -23.26 -20.80
C VAL A 472 10.81 -22.87 -22.07
N ARG A 473 9.65 -22.19 -21.91
CA ARG A 473 8.83 -21.66 -23.03
C ARG A 473 9.21 -20.22 -23.35
N ILE A 474 10.46 -19.98 -23.68
CA ILE A 474 11.02 -18.65 -23.83
C ILE A 474 10.41 -17.86 -24.99
N GLU A 475 10.00 -18.52 -26.07
CA GLU A 475 9.35 -17.87 -27.22
C GLU A 475 8.06 -17.16 -26.81
N TRP A 476 7.24 -17.83 -26.01
CA TRP A 476 6.01 -17.24 -25.47
C TRP A 476 6.28 -16.11 -24.49
N ALA A 477 7.35 -16.22 -23.69
CA ALA A 477 7.75 -15.16 -22.79
C ALA A 477 8.15 -13.88 -23.54
N VAL A 478 8.91 -14.02 -24.63
CA VAL A 478 9.30 -12.90 -25.50
C VAL A 478 8.09 -12.32 -26.25
N MET A 479 7.17 -13.16 -26.73
CA MET A 479 5.91 -12.68 -27.33
C MET A 479 5.09 -11.88 -26.34
N LEU A 480 4.94 -12.36 -25.11
CA LEU A 480 4.20 -11.69 -24.04
C LEU A 480 4.85 -10.34 -23.66
N TYR A 481 6.19 -10.30 -23.58
CA TYR A 481 6.93 -9.05 -23.36
C TYR A 481 6.63 -8.02 -24.46
N ASN A 482 6.64 -8.41 -25.74
CA ASN A 482 6.33 -7.52 -26.85
C ASN A 482 4.87 -7.03 -26.84
N GLN A 483 3.98 -7.75 -26.17
CA GLN A 483 2.57 -7.36 -26.02
C GLN A 483 2.35 -6.38 -24.85
N MET A 484 3.24 -6.33 -23.85
CA MET A 484 3.07 -5.45 -22.67
C MET A 484 2.82 -3.99 -23.06
N GLU A 485 3.53 -3.49 -24.09
CA GLU A 485 3.39 -2.10 -24.56
C GLU A 485 1.98 -1.82 -25.11
N ARG A 486 1.31 -2.82 -25.71
CA ARG A 486 -0.07 -2.69 -26.22
C ARG A 486 -1.08 -2.50 -25.09
N PHE A 487 -0.78 -3.04 -23.90
CA PHE A 487 -1.57 -2.86 -22.68
C PHE A 487 -1.16 -1.62 -21.86
N GLY A 488 -0.30 -0.76 -22.42
CA GLY A 488 0.19 0.44 -21.72
C GLY A 488 1.18 0.16 -20.59
N CYS A 489 1.73 -1.06 -20.53
CA CYS A 489 2.72 -1.47 -19.54
C CYS A 489 4.12 -1.42 -20.14
N SER A 490 5.06 -0.78 -19.46
CA SER A 490 6.49 -0.83 -19.81
C SER A 490 7.21 -1.88 -18.97
N GLY A 491 8.12 -2.62 -19.59
CA GLY A 491 9.00 -3.55 -18.89
C GLY A 491 9.91 -2.80 -17.91
N ASN A 492 10.02 -3.30 -16.71
CA ASN A 492 10.91 -2.78 -15.67
C ASN A 492 12.14 -3.71 -15.48
N THR A 493 13.08 -3.33 -14.60
CA THR A 493 14.27 -4.13 -14.29
C THR A 493 13.94 -5.60 -13.96
N THR A 494 12.82 -5.85 -13.27
CA THR A 494 12.38 -7.22 -12.96
C THR A 494 11.98 -7.99 -14.21
N THR A 495 11.24 -7.37 -15.15
CA THR A 495 10.84 -7.98 -16.43
C THR A 495 12.08 -8.47 -17.20
N TYR A 496 13.09 -7.60 -17.32
CA TYR A 496 14.33 -7.94 -18.01
C TYR A 496 15.10 -9.04 -17.30
N ASN A 497 15.17 -9.03 -15.96
CA ASN A 497 15.86 -10.06 -15.20
C ASN A 497 15.23 -11.45 -15.37
N GLU A 498 13.88 -11.55 -15.36
CA GLU A 498 13.18 -12.82 -15.56
C GLU A 498 13.39 -13.35 -17.00
N LEU A 499 13.35 -12.47 -18.01
CA LEU A 499 13.63 -12.85 -19.40
C LEU A 499 15.08 -13.29 -19.62
N LEU A 500 16.05 -12.55 -19.03
CA LEU A 500 17.47 -12.89 -19.10
C LEU A 500 17.74 -14.26 -18.46
N ASP A 501 17.19 -14.52 -17.26
CA ASP A 501 17.31 -15.81 -16.58
C ASP A 501 16.74 -16.96 -17.46
N GLY A 502 15.56 -16.77 -18.04
CA GLY A 502 14.97 -17.73 -18.96
C GLY A 502 15.80 -17.96 -20.23
N LEU A 503 16.30 -16.89 -20.86
CA LEU A 503 17.15 -16.98 -22.06
C LEU A 503 18.46 -17.70 -21.80
N PHE A 504 19.11 -17.44 -20.69
CA PHE A 504 20.34 -18.13 -20.30
C PHE A 504 20.11 -19.62 -19.98
N LYS A 505 19.00 -19.96 -19.34
CA LYS A 505 18.61 -21.36 -19.09
C LYS A 505 18.34 -22.12 -20.40
N CYS A 506 17.87 -21.43 -21.44
CA CYS A 506 17.66 -21.98 -22.79
C CYS A 506 18.94 -21.91 -23.67
N ASN A 507 20.09 -21.54 -23.13
CA ASN A 507 21.35 -21.35 -23.87
C ASN A 507 21.26 -20.35 -25.06
N ASN A 508 20.34 -19.39 -25.00
CA ASN A 508 20.12 -18.42 -26.06
C ASN A 508 20.86 -17.11 -25.78
N LEU A 509 22.22 -17.17 -25.91
CA LEU A 509 23.10 -16.04 -25.64
C LEU A 509 22.85 -14.84 -26.55
N THR A 510 22.54 -15.07 -27.81
CA THR A 510 22.41 -14.00 -28.81
C THR A 510 21.23 -13.07 -28.45
N VAL A 511 20.08 -13.64 -28.10
CA VAL A 511 18.89 -12.87 -27.71
C VAL A 511 19.10 -12.26 -26.33
N ALA A 512 19.76 -12.96 -25.39
CA ALA A 512 20.09 -12.41 -24.08
C ALA A 512 20.93 -11.13 -24.17
N LEU A 513 21.99 -11.15 -25.01
CA LEU A 513 22.84 -9.98 -25.24
C LEU A 513 22.10 -8.84 -25.97
N GLN A 514 21.18 -9.16 -26.88
CA GLN A 514 20.31 -8.16 -27.51
C GLN A 514 19.42 -7.48 -26.45
N LEU A 515 18.85 -8.25 -25.54
CA LEU A 515 17.99 -7.73 -24.47
C LEU A 515 18.79 -6.84 -23.49
N VAL A 516 20.04 -7.21 -23.17
CA VAL A 516 20.93 -6.36 -22.37
C VAL A 516 21.20 -5.01 -23.04
N ARG A 517 21.45 -5.01 -24.36
CA ARG A 517 21.63 -3.78 -25.14
C ARG A 517 20.36 -2.94 -25.21
N GLU A 518 19.20 -3.58 -25.30
CA GLU A 518 17.90 -2.89 -25.26
C GLU A 518 17.67 -2.21 -23.92
N MET A 519 17.98 -2.90 -22.82
CA MET A 519 17.90 -2.37 -21.45
C MET A 519 18.81 -1.12 -21.29
N GLU A 520 20.03 -1.15 -21.84
CA GLU A 520 20.94 0.00 -21.84
C GLU A 520 20.38 1.17 -22.71
N LYS A 521 19.80 0.89 -23.88
CA LYS A 521 19.19 1.91 -24.76
C LYS A 521 17.96 2.57 -24.13
N LYS A 522 17.15 1.81 -23.38
CA LYS A 522 15.97 2.33 -22.66
C LYS A 522 16.33 3.01 -21.34
N ASN A 523 17.64 3.17 -21.02
CA ASN A 523 18.14 3.74 -19.76
C ASN A 523 17.58 3.07 -18.50
N ILE A 524 17.35 1.75 -18.55
CA ILE A 524 16.92 0.98 -17.40
C ILE A 524 18.16 0.66 -16.57
N GLU A 525 18.16 1.10 -15.31
CA GLU A 525 19.30 0.91 -14.43
C GLU A 525 19.51 -0.58 -14.07
N PHE A 526 20.77 -1.03 -14.21
CA PHE A 526 21.18 -2.36 -13.76
C PHE A 526 21.33 -2.33 -12.26
N ASN A 527 20.61 -3.21 -11.59
CA ASN A 527 20.78 -3.45 -10.15
C ASN A 527 21.63 -4.69 -9.87
N LEU A 528 21.89 -4.96 -8.59
CA LEU A 528 22.66 -6.12 -8.14
C LEU A 528 22.11 -7.45 -8.71
N VAL A 529 20.77 -7.59 -8.75
CA VAL A 529 20.10 -8.79 -9.30
C VAL A 529 20.40 -8.94 -10.79
N THR A 530 20.35 -7.84 -11.57
CA THR A 530 20.66 -7.86 -13.01
C THR A 530 22.10 -8.36 -13.26
N TYR A 531 23.08 -7.82 -12.51
CA TYR A 531 24.46 -8.26 -12.62
C TYR A 531 24.63 -9.72 -12.26
N ASN A 532 24.02 -10.18 -11.18
CA ASN A 532 24.08 -11.58 -10.75
C ASN A 532 23.42 -12.52 -11.76
N THR A 533 22.26 -12.12 -12.33
CA THR A 533 21.56 -12.92 -13.36
C THR A 533 22.43 -13.09 -14.61
N ILE A 534 23.02 -12.00 -15.14
CA ILE A 534 23.88 -12.05 -16.33
C ILE A 534 25.17 -12.83 -16.01
N ALA A 535 25.80 -12.57 -14.85
CA ALA A 535 27.01 -13.31 -14.44
C ALA A 535 26.74 -14.80 -14.30
N SER A 536 25.65 -15.21 -13.69
CA SER A 536 25.20 -16.59 -13.55
C SER A 536 25.00 -17.24 -14.93
N GLY A 537 24.31 -16.54 -15.84
CA GLY A 537 24.07 -17.01 -17.19
C GLY A 537 25.38 -17.20 -17.99
N LEU A 538 26.29 -16.22 -17.95
CA LEU A 538 27.62 -16.33 -18.60
C LEU A 538 28.42 -17.46 -18.01
N CYS A 539 28.44 -17.65 -16.70
CA CYS A 539 29.10 -18.77 -16.03
C CYS A 539 28.52 -20.14 -16.42
N HIS A 540 27.18 -20.20 -16.59
CA HIS A 540 26.50 -21.42 -17.04
C HIS A 540 26.91 -21.78 -18.48
N MET A 541 27.21 -20.81 -19.31
CA MET A 541 27.68 -20.96 -20.68
C MET A 541 29.24 -21.06 -20.81
N GLU A 542 29.90 -21.30 -19.70
CA GLU A 542 31.36 -21.43 -19.63
C GLU A 542 32.19 -20.19 -20.02
N MET A 543 31.51 -19.01 -20.09
CA MET A 543 32.09 -17.71 -20.44
C MET A 543 32.60 -16.97 -19.19
N LEU A 544 33.50 -17.61 -18.43
CA LEU A 544 33.97 -17.11 -17.12
C LEU A 544 34.67 -15.75 -17.23
N GLU A 545 35.49 -15.53 -18.28
CA GLU A 545 36.21 -14.25 -18.46
C GLU A 545 35.24 -13.05 -18.63
N GLU A 546 34.20 -13.27 -19.38
CA GLU A 546 33.15 -12.21 -19.59
C GLU A 546 32.37 -11.97 -18.30
N ALA A 547 32.09 -13.01 -17.51
CA ALA A 547 31.46 -12.87 -16.20
C ALA A 547 32.32 -12.03 -15.23
N VAL A 548 33.66 -12.27 -15.21
CA VAL A 548 34.58 -11.48 -14.39
C VAL A 548 34.65 -10.03 -14.85
N LYS A 549 34.71 -9.78 -16.17
CA LYS A 549 34.64 -8.40 -16.73
C LYS A 549 33.35 -7.70 -16.34
N LEU A 550 32.23 -8.42 -16.33
CA LEU A 550 30.93 -7.88 -15.92
C LEU A 550 30.93 -7.47 -14.45
N VAL A 551 31.50 -8.30 -13.55
CA VAL A 551 31.61 -7.96 -12.13
C VAL A 551 32.59 -6.79 -11.91
N ALA A 552 33.66 -6.69 -12.69
CA ALA A 552 34.52 -5.49 -12.67
C ALA A 552 33.74 -4.22 -13.12
N LYS A 553 32.90 -4.29 -14.17
CA LYS A 553 32.01 -3.19 -14.60
C LYS A 553 31.01 -2.79 -13.51
N MET A 554 30.49 -3.77 -12.75
CA MET A 554 29.61 -3.56 -11.62
C MET A 554 30.30 -2.73 -10.51
N LEU A 555 31.53 -3.07 -10.15
CA LEU A 555 32.34 -2.34 -9.17
C LEU A 555 32.62 -0.88 -9.62
N VAL A 556 32.96 -0.68 -10.88
CA VAL A 556 33.20 0.66 -11.46
C VAL A 556 31.94 1.53 -11.37
N ARG A 557 30.74 0.93 -11.47
CA ARG A 557 29.46 1.63 -11.30
C ARG A 557 29.06 1.85 -9.85
N GLY A 558 29.91 1.47 -8.88
CA GLY A 558 29.68 1.66 -7.44
C GLY A 558 28.71 0.65 -6.81
N ILE A 559 28.33 -0.41 -7.55
CA ILE A 559 27.48 -1.48 -7.01
C ILE A 559 28.37 -2.51 -6.34
N ARG A 560 28.19 -2.74 -5.04
CA ARG A 560 28.99 -3.70 -4.28
C ARG A 560 28.51 -5.13 -4.51
N PRO A 561 29.41 -6.07 -4.85
CA PRO A 561 29.10 -7.50 -4.90
C PRO A 561 28.58 -8.01 -3.55
N ASP A 562 27.66 -8.95 -3.59
CA ASP A 562 27.15 -9.67 -2.44
C ASP A 562 27.70 -11.11 -2.36
N VAL A 563 27.27 -11.84 -1.34
CA VAL A 563 27.60 -13.25 -1.15
C VAL A 563 27.25 -14.10 -2.39
N LEU A 564 26.13 -13.79 -3.03
CA LEU A 564 25.67 -14.51 -4.23
C LEU A 564 26.60 -14.29 -5.42
N THR A 565 27.05 -13.03 -5.66
CA THR A 565 28.03 -12.72 -6.71
C THR A 565 29.29 -13.54 -6.58
N PHE A 566 29.82 -13.59 -5.34
CA PHE A 566 31.05 -14.43 -5.07
C PHE A 566 30.78 -15.91 -5.28
N ASN A 567 29.66 -16.44 -4.83
CA ASN A 567 29.31 -17.85 -4.99
C ASN A 567 29.13 -18.25 -6.47
N ILE A 568 28.55 -17.37 -7.31
CA ILE A 568 28.42 -17.58 -8.75
C ILE A 568 29.83 -17.75 -9.39
N LEU A 569 30.76 -16.83 -9.10
CA LEU A 569 32.13 -16.91 -9.64
C LEU A 569 32.90 -18.11 -9.08
N MET A 570 32.81 -18.38 -7.77
CA MET A 570 33.44 -19.53 -7.14
C MET A 570 33.00 -20.85 -7.77
N ASN A 571 31.68 -21.02 -7.94
CA ASN A 571 31.12 -22.20 -8.58
C ASN A 571 31.63 -22.37 -10.03
N ALA A 572 31.71 -21.27 -10.79
CA ALA A 572 32.22 -21.28 -12.15
C ALA A 572 33.73 -21.62 -12.20
N TYR A 573 34.52 -21.05 -11.30
CA TYR A 573 35.96 -21.41 -11.18
C TYR A 573 36.17 -22.87 -10.78
N CYS A 574 35.36 -23.40 -9.87
CA CYS A 574 35.39 -24.81 -9.47
C CYS A 574 35.01 -25.73 -10.63
N LYS A 575 33.96 -25.43 -11.38
CA LYS A 575 33.57 -26.21 -12.58
C LYS A 575 34.64 -26.18 -13.67
N GLY A 576 35.33 -25.05 -13.86
CA GLY A 576 36.42 -24.89 -14.82
C GLY A 576 37.78 -25.41 -14.31
N GLY A 577 37.83 -26.13 -13.21
CA GLY A 577 39.08 -26.72 -12.65
C GLY A 577 40.04 -25.72 -12.00
N LYS A 578 39.72 -24.44 -11.95
CA LYS A 578 40.55 -23.37 -11.36
C LYS A 578 40.28 -23.20 -9.85
N VAL A 579 40.43 -24.30 -9.09
CA VAL A 579 40.01 -24.35 -7.67
C VAL A 579 40.84 -23.40 -6.79
N GLU A 580 42.05 -23.10 -7.14
CA GLU A 580 42.92 -22.18 -6.37
C GLU A 580 42.39 -20.73 -6.47
N SER A 581 41.86 -20.31 -7.65
CA SER A 581 41.22 -19.04 -7.82
C SER A 581 39.89 -18.96 -7.00
N ALA A 582 39.19 -20.08 -6.89
CA ALA A 582 37.98 -20.14 -6.03
C ALA A 582 38.33 -19.97 -4.54
N LYS A 583 39.45 -20.54 -4.05
CA LYS A 583 39.95 -20.31 -2.68
C LYS A 583 40.32 -18.84 -2.44
N GLN A 584 40.99 -18.22 -3.43
CA GLN A 584 41.30 -16.77 -3.37
C GLN A 584 40.06 -15.92 -3.24
N LEU A 585 38.99 -16.25 -3.99
CA LEU A 585 37.70 -15.55 -3.88
C LEU A 585 37.05 -15.72 -2.51
N LEU A 586 37.10 -16.90 -1.90
CA LEU A 586 36.60 -17.12 -0.53
C LEU A 586 37.34 -16.23 0.48
N ASN A 587 38.68 -16.10 0.36
CA ASN A 587 39.46 -15.23 1.20
C ASN A 587 39.17 -13.73 0.93
N ALA A 588 39.05 -13.33 -0.34
CA ALA A 588 38.71 -11.97 -0.74
C ALA A 588 37.34 -11.55 -0.19
N MET A 589 36.38 -12.47 -0.19
CA MET A 589 35.04 -12.25 0.37
C MET A 589 35.09 -11.83 1.85
N SER A 590 35.94 -12.56 2.64
CA SER A 590 36.16 -12.24 4.06
C SER A 590 36.87 -10.89 4.25
N GLN A 591 37.81 -10.54 3.37
CA GLN A 591 38.54 -9.25 3.42
C GLN A 591 37.59 -8.04 3.13
N VAL A 592 36.57 -8.22 2.30
CA VAL A 592 35.57 -7.18 2.00
C VAL A 592 34.52 -7.11 3.11
N GLY A 593 34.59 -7.93 4.15
CA GLY A 593 33.66 -7.95 5.28
C GLY A 593 32.38 -8.77 5.04
N LEU A 594 32.35 -9.57 3.97
CA LEU A 594 31.26 -10.51 3.71
C LEU A 594 31.61 -11.86 4.38
N ARG A 595 30.67 -12.36 5.19
CA ARG A 595 30.87 -13.68 5.82
C ARG A 595 30.48 -14.78 4.81
N PRO A 596 31.41 -15.73 4.51
CA PRO A 596 31.09 -16.93 3.72
C PRO A 596 29.95 -17.71 4.40
N GLY A 597 28.99 -18.21 3.62
CA GLY A 597 27.94 -19.08 4.11
C GLY A 597 28.17 -20.54 3.75
N PHE A 598 27.25 -21.43 4.15
CA PHE A 598 27.35 -22.85 3.82
C PHE A 598 27.42 -23.12 2.31
N ILE A 599 26.74 -22.31 1.48
CA ILE A 599 26.79 -22.41 0.01
C ILE A 599 28.23 -22.16 -0.50
N SER A 600 28.92 -21.13 0.02
CA SER A 600 30.29 -20.77 -0.37
C SER A 600 31.24 -21.94 -0.15
N TYR A 601 31.19 -22.56 1.03
CA TYR A 601 31.98 -23.72 1.36
C TYR A 601 31.59 -24.96 0.56
N THR A 602 30.27 -25.20 0.37
CA THR A 602 29.79 -26.34 -0.42
C THR A 602 30.26 -26.28 -1.88
N CYS A 603 30.24 -25.10 -2.51
CA CYS A 603 30.77 -24.91 -3.87
C CYS A 603 32.27 -25.22 -3.95
N LEU A 604 33.06 -24.80 -2.95
CA LEU A 604 34.47 -25.05 -2.91
C LEU A 604 34.78 -26.51 -2.63
N ILE A 605 34.06 -27.18 -1.72
CA ILE A 605 34.17 -28.60 -1.42
C ILE A 605 33.86 -29.44 -2.67
N ASP A 606 32.82 -29.11 -3.44
CA ASP A 606 32.50 -29.83 -4.70
C ASP A 606 33.62 -29.70 -5.73
N GLY A 607 34.20 -28.50 -5.89
CA GLY A 607 35.35 -28.27 -6.74
C GLY A 607 36.62 -29.04 -6.28
N LEU A 608 36.90 -29.04 -4.98
CA LEU A 608 38.02 -29.78 -4.41
C LEU A 608 37.87 -31.30 -4.60
N CYS A 609 36.70 -31.85 -4.35
CA CYS A 609 36.36 -33.25 -4.59
C CYS A 609 36.58 -33.65 -6.06
N SER A 610 36.18 -32.77 -6.98
CA SER A 610 36.19 -33.02 -8.42
C SER A 610 37.62 -33.01 -9.00
N TRP A 611 38.47 -32.05 -8.57
CA TRP A 611 39.71 -31.74 -9.26
C TRP A 611 40.98 -31.96 -8.43
N VAL A 612 40.94 -31.81 -7.11
CA VAL A 612 42.13 -31.89 -6.25
C VAL A 612 42.19 -33.22 -5.50
N GLY A 613 41.11 -33.56 -4.82
CA GLY A 613 41.00 -34.79 -4.06
C GLY A 613 40.21 -34.65 -2.78
N LEU A 614 39.83 -35.78 -2.21
CA LEU A 614 38.95 -35.84 -1.05
C LEU A 614 39.59 -35.26 0.22
N GLU A 615 40.91 -35.48 0.43
CA GLU A 615 41.63 -34.96 1.59
C GLU A 615 41.56 -33.43 1.68
N ALA A 616 41.74 -32.74 0.54
CA ALA A 616 41.64 -31.30 0.48
C ALA A 616 40.22 -30.82 0.75
N ALA A 617 39.20 -31.59 0.32
CA ALA A 617 37.79 -31.30 0.58
C ALA A 617 37.45 -31.44 2.08
N ILE A 618 38.00 -32.47 2.76
CA ILE A 618 37.86 -32.69 4.20
C ILE A 618 38.49 -31.56 5.00
N CYS A 619 39.71 -31.14 4.63
CA CYS A 619 40.34 -29.97 5.25
C CYS A 619 39.51 -28.71 5.12
N CYS A 620 38.84 -28.54 3.96
CA CYS A 620 37.90 -27.41 3.74
C CYS A 620 36.63 -27.54 4.61
N LEU A 621 36.11 -28.76 4.79
CA LEU A 621 34.97 -29.03 5.69
C LEU A 621 35.33 -28.71 7.15
N GLN A 622 36.53 -29.14 7.63
CA GLN A 622 37.02 -28.80 8.97
C GLN A 622 37.14 -27.28 9.16
N LYS A 623 37.62 -26.55 8.14
CA LYS A 623 37.67 -25.09 8.16
C LYS A 623 36.29 -24.50 8.27
N MET A 624 35.29 -25.02 7.53
CA MET A 624 33.89 -24.59 7.61
C MET A 624 33.32 -24.72 9.03
N ILE A 625 33.60 -25.87 9.68
CA ILE A 625 33.15 -26.12 11.06
C ILE A 625 33.87 -25.19 12.05
N ASN A 626 35.20 -24.99 11.90
CA ASN A 626 35.97 -24.07 12.73
C ASN A 626 35.53 -22.62 12.61
N ASP A 627 35.03 -22.19 11.43
CA ASP A 627 34.43 -20.87 11.20
C ASP A 627 33.01 -20.76 11.75
N GLY A 628 32.51 -21.81 12.46
CA GLY A 628 31.17 -21.84 13.10
C GLY A 628 30.02 -22.04 12.13
N ILE A 629 30.26 -22.58 10.94
CA ILE A 629 29.24 -22.81 9.92
C ILE A 629 28.89 -24.30 9.87
N PRO A 630 27.70 -24.73 10.31
CA PRO A 630 27.33 -26.14 10.29
C PRO A 630 27.14 -26.65 8.85
N PRO A 631 27.69 -27.84 8.52
CA PRO A 631 27.43 -28.48 7.23
C PRO A 631 25.96 -28.83 7.07
N MET A 632 25.38 -28.49 5.92
CA MET A 632 24.00 -28.82 5.58
C MET A 632 23.93 -30.14 4.81
N ILE A 633 22.71 -30.67 4.66
CA ILE A 633 22.48 -31.92 3.89
C ILE A 633 23.09 -31.83 2.48
N SER A 634 23.06 -30.67 1.84
CA SER A 634 23.67 -30.44 0.52
C SER A 634 25.20 -30.67 0.54
N THR A 635 25.88 -30.20 1.58
CA THR A 635 27.36 -30.39 1.75
C THR A 635 27.68 -31.86 1.91
N TRP A 636 26.92 -32.57 2.75
CA TRP A 636 27.10 -34.03 2.92
C TRP A 636 26.79 -34.81 1.64
N ASN A 637 25.73 -34.45 0.91
CA ASN A 637 25.42 -35.09 -0.36
C ASN A 637 26.54 -34.96 -1.40
N VAL A 638 27.22 -33.81 -1.45
CA VAL A 638 28.39 -33.61 -2.32
C VAL A 638 29.50 -34.57 -1.96
N LEU A 639 29.90 -34.61 -0.68
CA LEU A 639 30.96 -35.50 -0.19
C LEU A 639 30.61 -36.97 -0.42
N VAL A 640 29.43 -37.39 -0.05
CA VAL A 640 28.95 -38.77 -0.21
C VAL A 640 28.94 -39.18 -1.69
N ARG A 641 28.44 -38.36 -2.59
CA ARG A 641 28.43 -38.64 -4.03
C ARG A 641 29.84 -38.84 -4.58
N HIS A 642 30.81 -38.02 -4.19
CA HIS A 642 32.20 -38.16 -4.64
C HIS A 642 32.93 -39.34 -3.98
N LEU A 643 32.61 -39.65 -2.73
CA LEU A 643 33.14 -40.87 -2.05
C LEU A 643 32.66 -42.13 -2.77
N PHE A 644 31.37 -42.26 -3.02
CA PHE A 644 30.82 -43.44 -3.71
C PHE A 644 31.37 -43.60 -5.13
N SER A 645 31.61 -42.49 -5.83
CA SER A 645 32.18 -42.55 -7.19
C SER A 645 33.63 -43.00 -7.25
N LYS A 646 34.43 -42.77 -6.17
CA LYS A 646 35.86 -43.04 -6.16
C LYS A 646 36.27 -44.31 -5.42
N ILE A 647 35.60 -44.71 -4.35
CA ILE A 647 36.10 -45.73 -3.41
C ILE A 647 35.15 -46.98 -3.33
N GLY A 648 33.94 -46.90 -3.86
CA GLY A 648 32.91 -47.94 -3.74
C GLY A 648 32.19 -47.93 -2.38
N TYR A 649 31.07 -48.68 -2.30
CA TYR A 649 30.08 -48.51 -1.20
C TYR A 649 30.62 -48.90 0.19
N GLY A 650 31.36 -50.02 0.31
CA GLY A 650 31.84 -50.55 1.61
C GLY A 650 32.89 -49.66 2.28
N SER A 651 33.92 -49.29 1.52
CA SER A 651 35.04 -48.49 2.01
C SER A 651 34.63 -47.01 2.26
N ALA A 652 33.61 -46.50 1.54
CA ALA A 652 33.10 -45.16 1.75
C ALA A 652 32.36 -45.02 3.10
N LEU A 653 31.65 -46.07 3.53
CA LEU A 653 30.91 -46.08 4.80
C LEU A 653 31.89 -46.13 6.00
N GLU A 654 32.98 -46.94 5.92
CA GLU A 654 34.04 -46.96 6.93
C GLU A 654 34.76 -45.62 7.05
N TYR A 655 35.00 -44.96 5.91
CA TYR A 655 35.69 -43.66 5.87
C TYR A 655 34.81 -42.54 6.44
N LEU A 656 33.48 -42.54 6.15
CA LEU A 656 32.54 -41.61 6.75
C LEU A 656 32.40 -41.79 8.28
N ASN A 657 32.36 -43.06 8.72
CA ASN A 657 32.34 -43.37 10.15
C ASN A 657 33.60 -42.92 10.87
N SER A 658 34.80 -43.00 10.23
CA SER A 658 36.03 -42.49 10.79
C SER A 658 36.06 -40.97 10.94
N ILE A 659 35.45 -40.23 10.01
CA ILE A 659 35.31 -38.75 10.06
C ILE A 659 34.34 -38.33 11.18
N LEU A 660 33.21 -39.04 11.31
CA LEU A 660 32.21 -38.76 12.35
C LEU A 660 32.67 -39.18 13.76
N ALA A 661 33.66 -40.08 13.87
CA ALA A 661 34.20 -40.53 15.15
C ALA A 661 35.34 -39.62 15.68
N THR A 662 35.81 -38.64 14.92
CA THR A 662 36.85 -37.68 15.33
C THR A 662 36.30 -36.41 15.96
N ASP A 663 34.99 -36.29 16.10
CA ASP A 663 34.29 -35.31 16.93
C ASP A 663 33.85 -35.94 18.28
#